data_dbb5bacdc3f81b68fbcc9f1011c8beff
#
_entry.id   dbb5bacdc3f81b68fbcc9f1011c8beff
#
_cell.length_a   1.000
_cell.length_b   1.000
_cell.length_c   1.000
_cell.angle_alpha   90.00
_cell.angle_beta   90.00
_cell.angle_gamma   90.00
#
_symmetry.space_group_name_H-M   'P 1'
#
loop_
_entity.id
_entity.type
_entity.pdbx_description
1 polymer ?
#
loop_
_entity_poly.entity_id
_entity_poly.type
_entity_poly.pdbx_seq_one_letter_code
_entity_poly.pdbx_strand_id
1 'polypeptide(L)'
;MKNKTLIGLAVMAALGSPAAMATVVKGTVNNQQGQPVKGAEVRIEGSKQVTFTNEQGQYQFDNVKIEHIHLHVYSSEYVHGDNDLGNVSTDQVVDFTLTPVSVENIVVTASVLGSSVLESVTPVSVIGQDQLRKIQAETLGETLKKTPGVHSTYFGPVSSSPVIRGNDGPRVKIVQNSLDVSDVSRIGPDHNVAANSSSATQVEILRGPATLQYGSGAIGGVVNVVDQRIPTEVPAELEGEVEANYATVNDGKYGRFNLNGGQNNFAFHVDGYSRKTGNADIPGFALAEPDEDEERGILENSQMDTTNITAGLSLIDDEGYFGFAVEKLDNLYGVPGHHHHHEEEHEEGEEEGHEEEEHEEEGTRLDVDMTRYQAAGEWYSPMAGLSTVKFAASYTDYEHVELEGEEVGTRFTNKGSDMRLTAHHKDIADWHGVIGLQYHNSDYTADGEEAFTPPTETQSAAIFLIEQKKVGSATFEFGGRIETTEYTAQDMDFELEAEELDHDEHDEEHEGEHEEEHAHTFSFDEYRFVSSSLSAGVNWEYTPGYSLAVTLSRNERAPSQQELFSAGQHLATQTFEVGLVFDMDEEGEVSDTLKPVKEEVSTNLDVTFRKFSGMGGYTFSFFYNDASDYIYQSATGLIALSEHEEHEEEGVEEEAEHEEEGLPVYYFRQADAKLYGLEAEGFIDVTNNLRVSLFGDYIRAKIDSEDLPRIPPLRLGSTLSYQDESLSADVSITWYDEQDKVASYETTTDSYTMLDASVEYIIPGNYEWSVYARANNLLDEEARVHTSFIKDQAPLPGRNFTVGTRLVF
;
A
#
# COMPACT_ATOMS: atom_id res chain seq x y z
N MET A 1 -55.27 -9.39 -45.96
CA MET A 1 -55.56 -8.28 -45.02
C MET A 1 -55.77 -8.77 -43.58
N LYS A 2 -54.97 -9.75 -43.09
CA LYS A 2 -55.11 -10.28 -41.71
C LYS A 2 -53.86 -10.05 -40.84
N ASN A 3 -52.74 -9.49 -41.36
CA ASN A 3 -51.51 -9.32 -40.62
C ASN A 3 -51.22 -7.88 -40.15
N LYS A 4 -52.06 -6.89 -40.51
CA LYS A 4 -51.87 -5.49 -40.06
C LYS A 4 -52.53 -5.17 -38.73
N THR A 5 -53.55 -5.94 -38.34
CA THR A 5 -54.25 -5.75 -37.08
C THR A 5 -53.50 -6.29 -35.83
N LEU A 6 -52.70 -7.29 -35.97
CA LEU A 6 -51.85 -7.88 -34.89
C LEU A 6 -50.66 -7.00 -34.52
N ILE A 7 -50.08 -6.28 -35.49
CA ILE A 7 -48.98 -5.34 -35.25
C ILE A 7 -49.47 -4.08 -34.54
N GLY A 8 -50.68 -3.62 -34.81
CA GLY A 8 -51.30 -2.48 -34.16
C GLY A 8 -51.68 -2.76 -32.70
N LEU A 9 -52.03 -4.00 -32.34
CA LEU A 9 -52.29 -4.38 -30.93
C LEU A 9 -50.97 -4.60 -30.16
N ALA A 10 -49.91 -5.09 -30.78
CA ALA A 10 -48.59 -5.23 -30.16
C ALA A 10 -47.94 -3.87 -29.87
N VAL A 11 -48.08 -2.90 -30.73
CA VAL A 11 -47.60 -1.52 -30.53
C VAL A 11 -48.40 -0.77 -29.46
N MET A 12 -49.74 -1.02 -29.37
CA MET A 12 -50.54 -0.41 -28.28
C MET A 12 -50.32 -1.10 -26.95
N ALA A 13 -49.93 -2.36 -26.90
CA ALA A 13 -49.52 -3.01 -25.64
C ALA A 13 -48.11 -2.59 -25.19
N ALA A 14 -47.24 -2.15 -26.07
CA ALA A 14 -45.93 -1.61 -25.74
C ALA A 14 -45.94 -0.12 -25.31
N LEU A 15 -47.03 0.60 -25.57
CA LEU A 15 -47.21 2.01 -25.13
C LEU A 15 -47.96 2.14 -23.83
N GLY A 16 -48.37 1.05 -23.21
CA GLY A 16 -49.04 0.99 -21.94
C GLY A 16 -48.12 0.65 -20.76
N SER A 17 -46.85 1.13 -20.76
CA SER A 17 -46.10 1.17 -19.48
C SER A 17 -46.87 2.06 -18.52
N PRO A 18 -47.19 1.59 -17.30
CA PRO A 18 -47.70 2.50 -16.27
C PRO A 18 -46.67 3.59 -16.11
N ALA A 19 -47.07 4.85 -16.26
CA ALA A 19 -46.24 5.97 -15.87
C ALA A 19 -45.89 5.74 -14.42
N ALA A 20 -44.65 5.46 -14.09
CA ALA A 20 -44.16 5.40 -12.73
C ALA A 20 -44.59 6.73 -12.08
N MET A 21 -45.49 6.70 -11.10
CA MET A 21 -45.89 7.90 -10.37
C MET A 21 -44.66 8.28 -9.55
N ALA A 22 -44.16 9.49 -9.79
CA ALA A 22 -43.06 10.02 -9.04
C ALA A 22 -43.39 10.07 -7.55
N THR A 23 -42.66 9.36 -6.74
CA THR A 23 -42.86 9.26 -5.29
C THR A 23 -41.98 10.29 -4.59
N VAL A 24 -42.51 10.97 -3.58
CA VAL A 24 -41.71 11.84 -2.69
C VAL A 24 -41.30 11.02 -1.47
N VAL A 25 -39.98 11.03 -1.17
CA VAL A 25 -39.43 10.43 0.04
C VAL A 25 -38.82 11.53 0.89
N LYS A 26 -39.25 11.68 2.12
CA LYS A 26 -38.77 12.72 3.02
C LYS A 26 -38.76 12.24 4.47
N GLY A 27 -38.03 12.92 5.31
CA GLY A 27 -37.98 12.60 6.74
C GLY A 27 -37.07 13.52 7.51
N THR A 28 -36.76 13.08 8.73
CA THR A 28 -35.83 13.77 9.63
C THR A 28 -34.76 12.80 10.10
N VAL A 29 -33.55 13.32 10.25
CA VAL A 29 -32.42 12.60 10.86
C VAL A 29 -32.12 13.28 12.19
N ASN A 30 -32.24 12.52 13.27
CA ASN A 30 -32.02 13.00 14.64
C ASN A 30 -31.01 12.08 15.34
N ASN A 31 -30.32 12.59 16.36
CA ASN A 31 -29.53 11.76 17.24
C ASN A 31 -30.41 11.10 18.34
N GLN A 32 -29.79 10.25 19.16
CA GLN A 32 -30.50 9.56 20.27
C GLN A 32 -31.09 10.50 21.32
N GLN A 33 -30.62 11.77 21.40
CA GLN A 33 -31.14 12.81 22.28
C GLN A 33 -32.27 13.61 21.62
N GLY A 34 -32.64 13.27 20.39
CA GLY A 34 -33.68 13.95 19.61
C GLY A 34 -33.22 15.29 19.02
N GLN A 35 -31.94 15.56 18.98
CA GLN A 35 -31.37 16.74 18.33
C GLN A 35 -31.21 16.46 16.83
N PRO A 36 -31.47 17.45 15.95
CA PRO A 36 -31.31 17.29 14.51
C PRO A 36 -29.85 17.08 14.11
N VAL A 37 -29.63 16.17 13.20
CA VAL A 37 -28.31 15.95 12.57
C VAL A 37 -28.30 16.76 11.28
N LYS A 38 -27.49 17.82 11.23
CA LYS A 38 -27.27 18.68 10.04
C LYS A 38 -26.20 18.10 9.15
N GLY A 39 -26.37 18.22 7.83
CA GLY A 39 -25.34 17.86 6.86
C GLY A 39 -25.15 16.34 6.69
N ALA A 40 -26.02 15.51 7.26
CA ALA A 40 -25.98 14.10 6.98
C ALA A 40 -26.38 13.83 5.51
N GLU A 41 -25.58 13.06 4.82
CA GLU A 41 -25.85 12.60 3.47
C GLU A 41 -26.94 11.53 3.52
N VAL A 42 -28.01 11.70 2.78
CA VAL A 42 -29.07 10.69 2.60
C VAL A 42 -29.03 10.24 1.15
N ARG A 43 -28.92 8.95 0.92
CA ARG A 43 -28.78 8.35 -0.42
C ARG A 43 -29.82 7.27 -0.64
N ILE A 44 -30.31 7.15 -1.87
CA ILE A 44 -31.14 6.02 -2.31
C ILE A 44 -30.26 5.01 -3.03
N GLU A 45 -30.19 3.79 -2.53
CA GLU A 45 -29.39 2.71 -3.13
C GLU A 45 -29.81 2.44 -4.59
N GLY A 46 -28.81 2.15 -5.44
CA GLY A 46 -29.03 1.90 -6.86
C GLY A 46 -29.52 3.13 -7.65
N SER A 47 -29.29 4.34 -7.10
CA SER A 47 -29.54 5.61 -7.78
C SER A 47 -28.46 6.64 -7.45
N LYS A 48 -28.41 7.72 -8.22
CA LYS A 48 -27.62 8.92 -7.93
C LYS A 48 -28.32 9.92 -7.01
N GLN A 49 -29.53 9.64 -6.58
CA GLN A 49 -30.25 10.59 -5.75
C GLN A 49 -29.61 10.66 -4.36
N VAL A 50 -28.96 11.78 -4.11
CA VAL A 50 -28.33 12.14 -2.84
C VAL A 50 -28.88 13.48 -2.41
N THR A 51 -29.13 13.65 -1.13
CA THR A 51 -29.54 14.92 -0.50
C THR A 51 -28.88 15.04 0.85
N PHE A 52 -28.72 16.28 1.34
CA PHE A 52 -28.16 16.53 2.66
C PHE A 52 -29.22 17.08 3.61
N THR A 53 -29.15 16.69 4.86
CA THR A 53 -30.05 17.21 5.88
C THR A 53 -29.77 18.68 6.17
N ASN A 54 -30.86 19.47 6.31
CA ASN A 54 -30.79 20.89 6.67
C ASN A 54 -30.51 21.10 8.18
N GLU A 55 -30.51 22.36 8.64
CA GLU A 55 -30.30 22.71 10.06
C GLU A 55 -31.30 22.09 11.03
N GLN A 56 -32.47 21.70 10.55
CA GLN A 56 -33.51 21.02 11.30
C GLN A 56 -33.46 19.49 11.13
N GLY A 57 -32.39 18.95 10.53
CA GLY A 57 -32.23 17.53 10.25
C GLY A 57 -33.16 16.98 9.16
N GLN A 58 -33.83 17.84 8.38
CA GLN A 58 -34.83 17.42 7.39
C GLN A 58 -34.17 17.15 6.05
N TYR A 59 -34.64 16.10 5.35
CA TYR A 59 -34.26 15.76 3.97
C TYR A 59 -35.51 15.47 3.13
N GLN A 60 -35.36 15.58 1.80
CA GLN A 60 -36.41 15.29 0.84
C GLN A 60 -35.83 14.92 -0.52
N PHE A 61 -36.38 13.85 -1.09
CA PHE A 61 -36.23 13.46 -2.46
C PHE A 61 -37.53 13.72 -3.21
N ASP A 62 -37.46 14.50 -4.26
CA ASP A 62 -38.58 14.71 -5.16
C ASP A 62 -38.39 13.80 -6.40
N ASN A 63 -39.50 13.23 -6.89
CA ASN A 63 -39.50 12.48 -8.13
C ASN A 63 -38.65 11.18 -8.11
N VAL A 64 -38.75 10.39 -7.06
CA VAL A 64 -38.10 9.07 -6.97
C VAL A 64 -38.77 8.12 -7.97
N LYS A 65 -37.98 7.58 -8.90
CA LYS A 65 -38.45 6.73 -10.01
C LYS A 65 -38.16 5.25 -9.80
N ILE A 66 -37.52 4.88 -8.69
CA ILE A 66 -37.15 3.51 -8.36
C ILE A 66 -38.29 2.85 -7.60
N GLU A 67 -38.64 1.61 -7.97
CA GLU A 67 -39.72 0.88 -7.30
C GLU A 67 -39.34 0.34 -5.93
N HIS A 68 -38.08 -0.15 -5.78
CA HIS A 68 -37.51 -0.61 -4.51
C HIS A 68 -36.66 0.51 -3.93
N ILE A 69 -37.04 1.00 -2.76
CA ILE A 69 -36.36 2.13 -2.10
C ILE A 69 -35.67 1.62 -0.85
N HIS A 70 -34.33 1.64 -0.86
CA HIS A 70 -33.49 1.43 0.30
C HIS A 70 -32.72 2.73 0.56
N LEU A 71 -32.87 3.30 1.74
CA LEU A 71 -32.28 4.56 2.14
C LEU A 71 -31.07 4.32 3.03
N HIS A 72 -29.99 5.02 2.74
CA HIS A 72 -28.79 5.07 3.56
C HIS A 72 -28.56 6.50 4.05
N VAL A 73 -28.14 6.64 5.31
CA VAL A 73 -27.79 7.93 5.92
C VAL A 73 -26.38 7.86 6.45
N TYR A 74 -25.47 8.67 5.90
CA TYR A 74 -24.07 8.75 6.27
C TYR A 74 -23.77 10.07 6.98
N SER A 75 -22.92 9.99 8.00
CA SER A 75 -22.35 11.14 8.69
C SER A 75 -21.07 10.71 9.37
N SER A 76 -20.02 11.52 9.31
CA SER A 76 -18.74 11.23 9.97
C SER A 76 -18.84 11.12 11.49
N GLU A 77 -19.87 11.76 12.08
CA GLU A 77 -20.08 11.82 13.53
C GLU A 77 -21.09 10.78 14.05
N TYR A 78 -21.69 9.96 13.17
CA TYR A 78 -22.77 9.03 13.55
C TYR A 78 -22.58 7.67 12.87
N VAL A 79 -23.10 6.62 13.54
CA VAL A 79 -23.26 5.30 12.91
C VAL A 79 -24.19 5.41 11.71
N HIS A 80 -23.84 4.76 10.63
CA HIS A 80 -24.65 4.68 9.42
C HIS A 80 -26.08 4.20 9.72
N GLY A 81 -27.07 4.90 9.18
CA GLY A 81 -28.47 4.54 9.25
C GLY A 81 -28.92 3.92 7.92
N ASP A 82 -29.63 2.80 7.97
CA ASP A 82 -30.23 2.16 6.81
C ASP A 82 -31.72 1.87 7.04
N ASN A 83 -32.52 1.94 5.98
CA ASN A 83 -33.94 1.59 6.03
C ASN A 83 -34.41 1.12 4.65
N ASP A 84 -34.73 -0.16 4.55
CA ASP A 84 -35.33 -0.76 3.36
C ASP A 84 -36.82 -0.66 3.41
N LEU A 85 -37.42 0.16 2.52
CA LEU A 85 -38.84 0.34 2.35
C LEU A 85 -39.50 -0.68 1.42
N GLY A 86 -38.65 -1.46 0.71
CA GLY A 86 -39.11 -2.35 -0.35
C GLY A 86 -39.77 -1.62 -1.51
N ASN A 87 -40.73 -2.28 -2.17
CA ASN A 87 -41.43 -1.72 -3.32
C ASN A 87 -42.50 -0.69 -2.88
N VAL A 88 -42.27 0.58 -3.20
CA VAL A 88 -43.09 1.71 -2.78
C VAL A 88 -43.72 2.39 -3.99
N SER A 89 -45.03 2.69 -3.89
CA SER A 89 -45.82 3.39 -4.92
C SER A 89 -46.48 4.67 -4.45
N THR A 90 -46.22 5.10 -3.22
CA THR A 90 -46.81 6.30 -2.62
C THR A 90 -45.76 7.05 -1.81
N ASP A 91 -45.99 8.36 -1.59
CA ASP A 91 -45.12 9.20 -0.76
C ASP A 91 -44.81 8.55 0.59
N GLN A 92 -43.55 8.62 1.01
CA GLN A 92 -43.02 8.05 2.23
C GLN A 92 -42.47 9.13 3.15
N VAL A 93 -42.64 8.89 4.48
CA VAL A 93 -41.95 9.67 5.51
C VAL A 93 -41.12 8.68 6.32
N VAL A 94 -39.78 8.86 6.31
CA VAL A 94 -38.85 7.98 6.96
C VAL A 94 -37.95 8.81 7.87
N ASP A 95 -38.07 8.58 9.17
CA ASP A 95 -37.21 9.25 10.15
C ASP A 95 -36.09 8.32 10.62
N PHE A 96 -34.89 8.85 10.77
CA PHE A 96 -33.75 8.15 11.30
C PHE A 96 -33.34 8.65 12.67
N THR A 97 -32.90 7.73 13.51
CA THR A 97 -32.30 8.04 14.81
C THR A 97 -30.90 7.45 14.81
N LEU A 98 -29.89 8.30 14.70
CA LEU A 98 -28.50 7.89 14.59
C LEU A 98 -27.83 7.86 15.97
N THR A 99 -26.92 6.91 16.14
CA THR A 99 -26.03 6.80 17.30
C THR A 99 -24.79 7.65 17.07
N PRO A 100 -24.49 8.67 17.92
CA PRO A 100 -23.29 9.44 17.77
C PRO A 100 -22.06 8.58 18.01
N VAL A 101 -21.06 8.75 17.17
CA VAL A 101 -19.76 8.11 17.32
C VAL A 101 -18.72 9.13 17.75
N SER A 102 -17.73 8.65 18.48
CA SER A 102 -16.58 9.46 18.90
C SER A 102 -15.34 9.20 18.02
N VAL A 103 -15.50 8.33 17.03
CA VAL A 103 -14.51 7.98 16.00
C VAL A 103 -15.03 8.47 14.67
N GLU A 104 -14.20 9.00 13.83
CA GLU A 104 -14.58 9.36 12.47
C GLU A 104 -15.05 8.11 11.71
N ASN A 105 -16.28 8.15 11.19
CA ASN A 105 -16.89 7.02 10.51
C ASN A 105 -16.79 7.22 8.99
N ILE A 106 -15.69 6.77 8.42
CA ILE A 106 -15.38 6.91 6.99
C ILE A 106 -15.85 5.65 6.25
N VAL A 107 -16.41 5.84 5.07
CA VAL A 107 -16.77 4.73 4.16
C VAL A 107 -15.49 4.17 3.54
N VAL A 108 -15.34 2.86 3.59
CA VAL A 108 -14.20 2.14 3.01
C VAL A 108 -14.50 1.87 1.54
N THR A 109 -13.82 2.56 0.63
CA THR A 109 -14.00 2.38 -0.81
C THR A 109 -13.39 1.07 -1.31
N ALA A 110 -12.35 0.58 -0.63
CA ALA A 110 -11.79 -0.75 -0.84
C ALA A 110 -12.78 -1.88 -0.51
N SER A 111 -13.77 -1.62 0.35
CA SER A 111 -14.85 -2.59 0.58
C SER A 111 -15.84 -2.55 -0.58
N VAL A 112 -15.95 -3.62 -1.35
CA VAL A 112 -16.90 -3.70 -2.48
C VAL A 112 -18.36 -3.55 -2.03
N LEU A 113 -18.67 -3.81 -0.75
CA LEU A 113 -20.01 -3.63 -0.18
C LEU A 113 -20.27 -2.21 0.37
N GLY A 114 -19.25 -1.32 0.32
CA GLY A 114 -19.38 0.06 0.81
C GLY A 114 -19.56 0.18 2.32
N SER A 115 -19.06 -0.79 3.09
CA SER A 115 -19.11 -0.78 4.55
C SER A 115 -18.26 0.35 5.12
N SER A 116 -18.67 0.94 6.22
CA SER A 116 -17.82 1.85 7.00
C SER A 116 -16.82 1.08 7.86
N VAL A 117 -15.82 1.80 8.41
CA VAL A 117 -14.83 1.22 9.33
C VAL A 117 -15.48 0.48 10.49
N LEU A 118 -16.60 1.01 11.02
CA LEU A 118 -17.31 0.42 12.16
C LEU A 118 -18.14 -0.81 11.78
N GLU A 119 -18.57 -0.92 10.54
CA GLU A 119 -19.39 -2.02 10.02
C GLU A 119 -18.56 -3.16 9.47
N SER A 120 -17.32 -2.89 9.10
CA SER A 120 -16.41 -3.89 8.53
C SER A 120 -16.21 -5.08 9.48
N VAL A 121 -16.30 -6.30 8.94
CA VAL A 121 -16.00 -7.54 9.67
C VAL A 121 -14.49 -7.76 9.77
N THR A 122 -13.73 -7.28 8.79
CA THR A 122 -12.24 -7.33 8.78
C THR A 122 -11.66 -6.07 9.44
N PRO A 123 -10.46 -6.16 10.07
CA PRO A 123 -9.77 -4.99 10.58
C PRO A 123 -9.36 -4.06 9.43
N VAL A 124 -9.89 -2.84 9.44
CA VAL A 124 -9.55 -1.80 8.47
C VAL A 124 -9.26 -0.50 9.19
N SER A 125 -8.23 0.22 8.75
CA SER A 125 -7.97 1.61 9.14
C SER A 125 -8.11 2.50 7.93
N VAL A 126 -8.72 3.66 8.12
CA VAL A 126 -8.83 4.69 7.08
C VAL A 126 -8.22 5.97 7.61
N ILE A 127 -7.26 6.49 6.88
CA ILE A 127 -6.62 7.77 7.15
C ILE A 127 -7.24 8.78 6.19
N GLY A 128 -8.10 9.65 6.70
CA GLY A 128 -8.76 10.68 5.91
C GLY A 128 -7.84 11.84 5.54
N GLN A 129 -8.28 12.70 4.63
CA GLN A 129 -7.48 13.79 4.07
C GLN A 129 -6.87 14.71 5.13
N ASP A 130 -7.62 15.09 6.16
CA ASP A 130 -7.12 16.00 7.21
C ASP A 130 -6.03 15.37 8.05
N GLN A 131 -6.10 14.06 8.29
CA GLN A 131 -5.04 13.33 8.98
C GLN A 131 -3.83 13.14 8.04
N LEU A 132 -4.04 12.77 6.77
CA LEU A 132 -2.96 12.67 5.77
C LEU A 132 -2.17 13.98 5.67
N ARG A 133 -2.85 15.13 5.64
CA ARG A 133 -2.21 16.46 5.63
C ARG A 133 -1.26 16.69 6.79
N LYS A 134 -1.48 16.04 7.95
CA LYS A 134 -0.63 16.16 9.15
C LYS A 134 0.56 15.19 9.16
N ILE A 135 0.37 13.97 8.62
CA ILE A 135 1.35 12.87 8.76
C ILE A 135 2.10 12.54 7.48
N GLN A 136 1.73 13.15 6.35
CA GLN A 136 2.34 12.89 5.06
C GLN A 136 3.87 13.01 5.12
N ALA A 137 4.55 11.95 4.72
CA ALA A 137 6.00 11.84 4.56
C ALA A 137 6.37 11.75 3.06
N GLU A 138 7.62 11.50 2.79
CA GLU A 138 8.16 11.42 1.43
C GLU A 138 7.73 10.15 0.71
N THR A 139 7.61 9.04 1.45
CA THR A 139 7.23 7.73 0.93
C THR A 139 5.94 7.21 1.59
N LEU A 140 5.33 6.19 0.97
CA LEU A 140 4.06 5.62 1.43
C LEU A 140 4.24 4.86 2.76
N GLY A 141 5.29 4.06 2.91
CA GLY A 141 5.58 3.33 4.14
C GLY A 141 5.75 4.27 5.33
N GLU A 142 6.55 5.32 5.18
CA GLU A 142 6.78 6.33 6.22
C GLU A 142 5.51 7.11 6.56
N THR A 143 4.64 7.39 5.59
CA THR A 143 3.35 8.05 5.83
C THR A 143 2.44 7.19 6.73
N LEU A 144 2.45 5.86 6.55
CA LEU A 144 1.51 4.94 7.21
C LEU A 144 2.05 4.32 8.51
N LYS A 145 3.35 4.46 8.80
CA LYS A 145 4.03 3.76 9.91
C LYS A 145 3.45 4.02 11.30
N LYS A 146 2.65 5.07 11.53
CA LYS A 146 2.00 5.34 12.83
C LYS A 146 0.64 4.62 13.00
N THR A 147 0.19 3.86 12.01
CA THR A 147 -1.01 3.03 12.11
C THR A 147 -0.69 1.73 12.86
N PRO A 148 -1.50 1.28 13.84
CA PRO A 148 -1.27 0.01 14.53
C PRO A 148 -1.16 -1.17 13.56
N GLY A 149 -0.14 -2.03 13.74
CA GLY A 149 0.12 -3.18 12.89
C GLY A 149 0.73 -2.85 11.51
N VAL A 150 1.07 -1.58 11.27
CA VAL A 150 1.71 -1.12 10.04
C VAL A 150 3.07 -0.51 10.37
N HIS A 151 4.10 -0.98 9.70
CA HIS A 151 5.48 -0.52 9.77
C HIS A 151 5.97 -0.14 8.37
N SER A 152 7.25 0.15 8.22
CA SER A 152 7.88 0.60 6.97
C SER A 152 9.10 -0.25 6.69
N THR A 153 9.36 -0.60 5.44
CA THR A 153 10.61 -1.25 5.04
C THR A 153 11.81 -0.31 5.16
N TYR A 154 11.59 0.96 5.15
CA TYR A 154 12.55 2.05 5.25
C TYR A 154 13.89 1.76 4.57
N PHE A 155 13.95 2.01 3.29
CA PHE A 155 15.18 1.98 2.51
C PHE A 155 15.71 3.41 2.34
N GLY A 156 16.21 4.00 3.42
CA GLY A 156 16.48 5.44 3.50
C GLY A 156 15.20 6.30 3.40
N PRO A 157 15.32 7.63 3.32
CA PRO A 157 14.18 8.54 3.18
C PRO A 157 13.52 8.51 1.80
N VAL A 158 14.13 7.85 0.82
CA VAL A 158 13.77 7.90 -0.61
C VAL A 158 12.86 6.75 -1.04
N SER A 159 12.95 5.59 -0.42
CA SER A 159 12.11 4.44 -0.70
C SER A 159 11.58 3.80 0.57
N SER A 160 10.32 3.42 0.57
CA SER A 160 9.73 2.54 1.58
C SER A 160 8.38 2.00 1.17
N SER A 161 8.14 0.75 1.51
CA SER A 161 6.86 0.06 1.37
C SER A 161 6.22 -0.20 2.74
N PRO A 162 4.87 -0.24 2.84
CA PRO A 162 4.20 -0.61 4.08
C PRO A 162 4.42 -2.08 4.43
N VAL A 163 4.80 -2.35 5.68
CA VAL A 163 4.85 -3.69 6.28
C VAL A 163 3.60 -3.89 7.12
N ILE A 164 2.75 -4.86 6.80
CA ILE A 164 1.50 -5.13 7.51
C ILE A 164 1.62 -6.43 8.31
N ARG A 165 1.59 -6.35 9.66
CA ARG A 165 1.69 -7.51 10.56
C ARG A 165 2.92 -8.39 10.31
N GLY A 166 4.05 -7.77 9.91
CA GLY A 166 5.28 -8.46 9.56
C GLY A 166 5.29 -9.07 8.14
N ASN A 167 4.32 -8.75 7.31
CA ASN A 167 4.32 -9.10 5.90
C ASN A 167 4.66 -7.88 5.05
N ASP A 168 5.48 -8.06 4.03
CA ASP A 168 5.95 -7.06 3.07
C ASP A 168 5.94 -7.58 1.64
N GLY A 169 6.49 -6.82 0.71
CA GLY A 169 6.72 -7.19 -0.67
C GLY A 169 5.53 -7.86 -1.36
N PRO A 170 5.67 -9.10 -1.86
CA PRO A 170 4.62 -9.79 -2.62
C PRO A 170 3.33 -10.09 -1.84
N ARG A 171 3.36 -9.96 -0.49
CA ARG A 171 2.19 -10.24 0.38
C ARG A 171 1.35 -9.02 0.68
N VAL A 172 1.87 -7.82 0.48
CA VAL A 172 1.14 -6.56 0.70
C VAL A 172 0.85 -5.91 -0.64
N LYS A 173 -0.43 -5.90 -1.00
CA LYS A 173 -0.85 -5.31 -2.27
C LYS A 173 -1.09 -3.82 -2.15
N ILE A 174 -0.39 -3.04 -2.97
CA ILE A 174 -0.61 -1.60 -3.07
C ILE A 174 -1.46 -1.34 -4.30
N VAL A 175 -2.57 -0.65 -4.08
CA VAL A 175 -3.54 -0.32 -5.13
C VAL A 175 -3.88 1.16 -5.08
N GLN A 176 -4.26 1.71 -6.23
CA GLN A 176 -4.76 3.06 -6.35
C GLN A 176 -6.15 3.03 -6.99
N ASN A 177 -7.15 3.55 -6.24
CA ASN A 177 -8.56 3.44 -6.61
C ASN A 177 -8.97 1.97 -6.90
N SER A 178 -8.49 1.03 -6.07
CA SER A 178 -8.73 -0.42 -6.16
C SER A 178 -8.10 -1.13 -7.37
N LEU A 179 -7.23 -0.49 -8.13
CA LEU A 179 -6.45 -1.08 -9.23
C LEU A 179 -4.98 -1.21 -8.83
N ASP A 180 -4.32 -2.26 -9.29
CA ASP A 180 -2.90 -2.50 -9.04
C ASP A 180 -2.05 -1.35 -9.58
N VAL A 181 -1.00 -0.95 -8.84
CA VAL A 181 -0.09 0.13 -9.27
C VAL A 181 0.80 -0.31 -10.42
N SER A 182 1.09 -1.61 -10.51
CA SER A 182 1.87 -2.23 -11.59
C SER A 182 3.24 -1.56 -11.80
N ASP A 183 3.90 -1.23 -10.68
CA ASP A 183 5.32 -0.84 -10.62
C ASP A 183 6.19 -2.06 -10.33
N VAL A 184 7.46 -1.85 -10.02
CA VAL A 184 8.41 -2.90 -9.62
C VAL A 184 8.76 -2.88 -8.13
N SER A 185 8.05 -2.08 -7.32
CA SER A 185 8.32 -1.91 -5.88
C SER A 185 8.17 -3.19 -5.02
N ARG A 186 7.68 -4.27 -5.61
CA ARG A 186 7.59 -5.58 -4.95
C ARG A 186 8.75 -6.49 -5.25
N ILE A 187 9.66 -6.08 -6.14
CA ILE A 187 10.84 -6.86 -6.53
C ILE A 187 12.02 -6.49 -5.64
N GLY A 188 12.25 -5.19 -5.38
CA GLY A 188 13.30 -4.71 -4.51
C GLY A 188 12.76 -3.70 -3.48
N PRO A 189 13.33 -3.66 -2.26
CA PRO A 189 12.94 -2.71 -1.21
C PRO A 189 13.41 -1.27 -1.50
N ASP A 190 14.40 -1.09 -2.33
CA ASP A 190 14.96 0.16 -2.86
C ASP A 190 14.04 0.80 -3.90
N HIS A 191 13.20 0.01 -4.57
CA HIS A 191 12.25 0.49 -5.57
C HIS A 191 11.07 1.22 -4.92
N ASN A 192 11.01 2.54 -5.10
CA ASN A 192 9.94 3.34 -4.49
C ASN A 192 8.57 3.03 -5.11
N VAL A 193 7.56 2.93 -4.24
CA VAL A 193 6.17 2.71 -4.65
C VAL A 193 5.67 3.86 -5.50
N ALA A 194 5.17 3.56 -6.70
CA ALA A 194 4.64 4.56 -7.64
C ALA A 194 3.23 5.09 -7.27
N ALA A 195 2.73 4.82 -6.05
CA ALA A 195 1.49 5.37 -5.51
C ALA A 195 1.79 6.35 -4.38
N ASN A 196 1.46 7.62 -4.58
CA ASN A 196 1.76 8.67 -3.61
C ASN A 196 0.49 9.16 -2.90
N SER A 197 0.63 9.45 -1.59
CA SER A 197 -0.46 9.99 -0.77
C SER A 197 -0.71 11.49 -0.98
N SER A 198 0.09 12.20 -1.79
CA SER A 198 0.01 13.67 -1.96
C SER A 198 -1.32 14.15 -2.52
N SER A 199 -1.93 13.40 -3.45
CA SER A 199 -3.25 13.72 -4.02
C SER A 199 -4.38 12.89 -3.40
N ALA A 200 -4.08 12.03 -2.43
CA ALA A 200 -5.06 11.16 -1.81
C ALA A 200 -6.09 11.94 -0.98
N THR A 201 -7.35 11.55 -1.11
CA THR A 201 -8.44 11.97 -0.21
C THR A 201 -8.54 11.08 1.01
N GLN A 202 -8.12 9.82 0.86
CA GLN A 202 -7.96 8.87 1.96
C GLN A 202 -6.99 7.76 1.57
N VAL A 203 -6.37 7.14 2.57
CA VAL A 203 -5.63 5.88 2.42
C VAL A 203 -6.27 4.85 3.32
N GLU A 204 -6.60 3.71 2.74
CA GLU A 204 -7.27 2.61 3.41
C GLU A 204 -6.29 1.46 3.59
N ILE A 205 -6.23 0.91 4.79
CA ILE A 205 -5.33 -0.19 5.14
C ILE A 205 -6.19 -1.36 5.62
N LEU A 206 -6.31 -2.37 4.78
CA LEU A 206 -6.99 -3.62 5.11
C LEU A 206 -5.94 -4.57 5.66
N ARG A 207 -6.07 -4.91 6.94
CA ARG A 207 -5.13 -5.82 7.62
C ARG A 207 -5.66 -7.25 7.62
N GLY A 208 -4.75 -8.20 7.47
CA GLY A 208 -5.12 -9.59 7.27
C GLY A 208 -5.59 -9.85 5.83
N PRO A 209 -6.11 -11.03 5.54
CA PRO A 209 -6.35 -11.46 4.16
C PRO A 209 -7.49 -10.70 3.49
N ALA A 210 -7.11 -9.72 2.68
CA ALA A 210 -8.01 -9.04 1.75
C ALA A 210 -8.08 -9.74 0.38
N THR A 211 -7.60 -10.99 0.32
CA THR A 211 -7.47 -11.79 -0.90
C THR A 211 -8.78 -11.98 -1.65
N LEU A 212 -9.92 -12.05 -0.96
CA LEU A 212 -11.22 -12.16 -1.62
C LEU A 212 -11.45 -11.05 -2.65
N GLN A 213 -11.03 -9.84 -2.33
CA GLN A 213 -11.28 -8.67 -3.16
C GLN A 213 -10.11 -8.36 -4.11
N TYR A 214 -8.86 -8.60 -3.67
CA TYR A 214 -7.67 -8.09 -4.33
C TYR A 214 -6.72 -9.16 -4.88
N GLY A 215 -7.02 -10.44 -4.66
CA GLY A 215 -6.24 -11.56 -5.19
C GLY A 215 -5.13 -12.05 -4.27
N SER A 216 -4.35 -12.99 -4.79
CA SER A 216 -3.35 -13.75 -4.03
C SER A 216 -2.27 -12.86 -3.41
N GLY A 217 -1.83 -11.80 -4.09
CA GLY A 217 -0.85 -10.84 -3.57
C GLY A 217 -1.31 -9.99 -2.38
N ALA A 218 -2.54 -10.19 -1.87
CA ALA A 218 -3.10 -9.47 -0.73
C ALA A 218 -3.26 -10.35 0.53
N ILE A 219 -2.47 -11.40 0.66
CA ILE A 219 -2.57 -12.35 1.78
C ILE A 219 -2.15 -11.72 3.12
N GLY A 220 -1.21 -10.80 3.13
CA GLY A 220 -0.79 -10.00 4.29
C GLY A 220 -1.67 -8.79 4.53
N GLY A 221 -2.16 -8.18 3.46
CA GLY A 221 -3.00 -6.99 3.52
C GLY A 221 -3.04 -6.18 2.23
N VAL A 222 -3.77 -5.07 2.27
CA VAL A 222 -3.88 -4.12 1.15
C VAL A 222 -3.75 -2.70 1.66
N VAL A 223 -3.03 -1.89 0.90
CA VAL A 223 -3.05 -0.42 1.02
C VAL A 223 -3.70 0.15 -0.23
N ASN A 224 -4.85 0.81 -0.07
CA ASN A 224 -5.57 1.46 -1.16
C ASN A 224 -5.46 2.98 -1.03
N VAL A 225 -4.74 3.58 -1.96
CA VAL A 225 -4.65 5.05 -2.10
C VAL A 225 -5.85 5.51 -2.92
N VAL A 226 -6.72 6.31 -2.31
CA VAL A 226 -7.94 6.80 -2.94
C VAL A 226 -7.79 8.27 -3.27
N ASP A 227 -8.00 8.64 -4.52
CA ASP A 227 -7.98 10.02 -5.00
C ASP A 227 -9.19 10.33 -5.88
N GLN A 228 -9.28 11.58 -6.35
CA GLN A 228 -10.38 12.07 -7.18
C GLN A 228 -9.99 12.26 -8.66
N ARG A 229 -8.95 11.58 -9.14
CA ARG A 229 -8.48 11.71 -10.53
C ARG A 229 -9.56 11.48 -11.58
N ILE A 230 -10.54 10.62 -11.30
CA ILE A 230 -11.74 10.44 -12.11
C ILE A 230 -12.94 10.94 -11.30
N PRO A 231 -13.43 12.17 -11.56
CA PRO A 231 -14.55 12.73 -10.82
C PRO A 231 -15.81 11.87 -10.96
N THR A 232 -16.51 11.63 -9.87
CA THR A 232 -17.77 10.88 -9.82
C THR A 232 -19.00 11.78 -9.74
N GLU A 233 -18.79 13.07 -9.47
CA GLU A 233 -19.83 14.10 -9.38
C GLU A 233 -19.35 15.40 -10.04
N VAL A 234 -20.30 16.29 -10.36
CA VAL A 234 -19.99 17.60 -10.92
C VAL A 234 -19.95 18.60 -9.75
N PRO A 235 -18.77 19.19 -9.43
CA PRO A 235 -18.67 20.18 -8.38
C PRO A 235 -19.59 21.38 -8.65
N ALA A 236 -20.18 21.92 -7.57
CA ALA A 236 -21.09 23.07 -7.67
C ALA A 236 -20.34 24.35 -8.07
N GLU A 237 -19.10 24.48 -7.63
CA GLU A 237 -18.17 25.59 -7.91
C GLU A 237 -16.81 25.02 -8.28
N LEU A 238 -15.90 25.87 -8.72
CA LEU A 238 -14.50 25.50 -8.90
C LEU A 238 -13.86 25.38 -7.53
N GLU A 239 -13.30 24.20 -7.24
CA GLU A 239 -12.66 23.86 -5.98
C GLU A 239 -11.19 23.55 -6.21
N GLY A 240 -10.35 23.92 -5.27
CA GLY A 240 -8.93 23.62 -5.40
C GLY A 240 -8.12 23.84 -4.13
N GLU A 241 -6.92 23.33 -4.16
CA GLU A 241 -5.95 23.44 -3.07
C GLU A 241 -4.56 23.72 -3.64
N VAL A 242 -3.82 24.60 -2.98
CA VAL A 242 -2.40 24.82 -3.26
C VAL A 242 -1.65 24.76 -1.95
N GLU A 243 -0.54 24.05 -1.91
CA GLU A 243 0.32 23.90 -0.74
C GLU A 243 1.79 24.05 -1.13
N ALA A 244 2.58 24.66 -0.21
CA ALA A 244 4.03 24.67 -0.31
C ALA A 244 4.65 24.55 1.08
N ASN A 245 5.74 23.79 1.18
CA ASN A 245 6.52 23.68 2.41
C ASN A 245 8.03 23.56 2.15
N TYR A 246 8.76 23.74 3.25
CA TYR A 246 10.21 23.56 3.31
C TYR A 246 10.56 22.75 4.57
N ALA A 247 11.44 21.75 4.41
CA ALA A 247 11.97 20.90 5.46
C ALA A 247 13.47 21.16 5.64
N THR A 248 13.96 21.15 6.90
CA THR A 248 15.35 21.50 7.21
C THR A 248 16.32 20.33 7.09
N VAL A 249 15.88 19.11 7.34
CA VAL A 249 16.73 17.92 7.47
C VAL A 249 17.40 17.52 6.14
N ASN A 250 16.86 17.95 5.01
CA ASN A 250 17.36 17.62 3.68
C ASN A 250 17.18 18.79 2.70
N ASP A 251 17.12 20.02 3.19
CA ASP A 251 16.79 21.21 2.40
C ASP A 251 15.57 21.05 1.47
N GLY A 252 14.63 20.22 1.92
CA GLY A 252 13.49 19.73 1.16
C GLY A 252 12.49 20.82 0.79
N LYS A 253 12.14 20.91 -0.49
CA LYS A 253 11.12 21.81 -1.03
C LYS A 253 10.00 20.99 -1.63
N TYR A 254 8.79 21.30 -1.23
CA TYR A 254 7.59 20.62 -1.73
C TYR A 254 6.54 21.64 -2.12
N GLY A 255 5.88 21.39 -3.22
CA GLY A 255 4.73 22.14 -3.67
C GLY A 255 3.73 21.24 -4.35
N ARG A 256 2.42 21.43 -4.07
CA ARG A 256 1.34 20.72 -4.76
C ARG A 256 0.17 21.64 -5.08
N PHE A 257 -0.62 21.20 -6.04
CA PHE A 257 -1.92 21.79 -6.32
C PHE A 257 -2.92 20.69 -6.69
N ASN A 258 -4.21 20.96 -6.46
CA ASN A 258 -5.30 20.24 -7.09
C ASN A 258 -6.40 21.21 -7.52
N LEU A 259 -7.17 20.82 -8.52
CA LEU A 259 -8.25 21.62 -9.07
C LEU A 259 -9.36 20.72 -9.58
N ASN A 260 -10.56 20.91 -9.04
CA ASN A 260 -11.78 20.21 -9.45
C ASN A 260 -12.78 21.22 -10.01
N GLY A 261 -13.46 20.84 -11.10
CA GLY A 261 -14.48 21.71 -11.66
C GLY A 261 -15.37 20.97 -12.65
N GLY A 262 -16.46 21.61 -13.04
CA GLY A 262 -17.36 21.01 -14.01
C GLY A 262 -18.53 21.88 -14.37
N GLN A 263 -19.29 21.44 -15.36
CA GLN A 263 -20.52 22.10 -15.75
C GLN A 263 -21.46 21.10 -16.46
N ASN A 264 -22.75 21.14 -16.15
CA ASN A 264 -23.77 20.21 -16.67
C ASN A 264 -23.44 18.76 -16.31
N ASN A 265 -23.11 17.95 -17.33
CA ASN A 265 -22.78 16.53 -17.21
C ASN A 265 -21.26 16.26 -17.31
N PHE A 266 -20.44 17.29 -17.26
CA PHE A 266 -18.99 17.18 -17.43
C PHE A 266 -18.28 17.63 -16.16
N ALA A 267 -17.33 16.82 -15.70
CA ALA A 267 -16.43 17.17 -14.63
C ALA A 267 -14.97 16.92 -15.02
N PHE A 268 -14.06 17.69 -14.44
CA PHE A 268 -12.63 17.51 -14.63
C PHE A 268 -11.87 17.61 -13.31
N HIS A 269 -10.73 16.96 -13.27
CA HIS A 269 -9.74 16.99 -12.19
C HIS A 269 -8.36 17.24 -12.78
N VAL A 270 -7.55 18.07 -12.12
CA VAL A 270 -6.12 18.21 -12.42
C VAL A 270 -5.38 18.38 -11.10
N ASP A 271 -4.38 17.56 -10.87
CA ASP A 271 -3.49 17.69 -9.72
C ASP A 271 -2.03 17.54 -10.15
N GLY A 272 -1.13 17.92 -9.25
CA GLY A 272 0.29 17.66 -9.42
C GLY A 272 1.09 18.12 -8.22
N TYR A 273 2.28 17.56 -8.07
CA TYR A 273 3.24 17.95 -7.06
C TYR A 273 4.67 17.89 -7.59
N SER A 274 5.54 18.67 -6.94
CA SER A 274 6.98 18.55 -7.12
C SER A 274 7.64 18.56 -5.75
N ARG A 275 8.63 17.70 -5.60
CA ARG A 275 9.46 17.57 -4.39
C ARG A 275 10.91 17.51 -4.82
N LYS A 276 11.75 18.27 -4.12
CA LYS A 276 13.20 18.22 -4.30
C LYS A 276 13.89 18.28 -2.95
N THR A 277 14.75 17.30 -2.66
CA THR A 277 15.53 17.21 -1.43
C THR A 277 17.01 17.04 -1.76
N GLY A 278 17.86 17.43 -0.85
CA GLY A 278 19.27 17.01 -0.77
C GLY A 278 19.41 15.78 0.11
N ASN A 279 20.67 15.43 0.42
CA ASN A 279 21.00 14.38 1.37
C ASN A 279 20.42 14.68 2.75
N ALA A 280 20.03 13.65 3.49
CA ALA A 280 19.41 13.80 4.80
C ALA A 280 20.45 13.93 5.91
N ASP A 281 20.27 14.93 6.78
CA ASP A 281 21.01 15.01 8.04
C ASP A 281 20.60 13.86 8.97
N ILE A 282 21.61 13.16 9.56
CA ILE A 282 21.42 12.08 10.53
C ILE A 282 22.12 12.39 11.86
N PRO A 283 21.70 11.80 13.01
CA PRO A 283 22.31 12.15 14.31
C PRO A 283 23.72 11.60 14.53
N GLY A 284 24.13 10.55 13.84
CA GLY A 284 25.36 9.81 14.02
C GLY A 284 26.11 9.55 12.73
N PHE A 285 26.51 8.32 12.56
CA PHE A 285 27.06 7.76 11.35
C PHE A 285 25.99 6.95 10.60
N ALA A 286 26.12 6.80 9.28
CA ALA A 286 25.23 5.96 8.49
C ALA A 286 25.42 4.48 8.87
N LEU A 287 26.67 4.01 8.86
CA LEU A 287 27.01 2.66 9.29
C LEU A 287 26.82 2.45 10.80
N ALA A 288 26.36 1.26 11.17
CA ALA A 288 26.26 0.85 12.58
C ALA A 288 27.66 0.64 13.21
N GLU A 289 28.59 0.16 12.43
CA GLU A 289 30.02 0.06 12.72
C GLU A 289 30.75 0.97 11.72
N PRO A 290 31.07 2.23 12.14
CA PRO A 290 31.58 3.25 11.23
C PRO A 290 33.00 2.94 10.75
N ASP A 291 33.27 3.19 9.49
CA ASP A 291 34.61 3.17 8.91
C ASP A 291 35.44 4.40 9.32
N GLU A 292 36.77 4.33 9.20
CA GLU A 292 37.67 5.40 9.66
C GLU A 292 37.44 6.72 8.90
N ASP A 293 36.99 6.66 7.64
CA ASP A 293 36.82 7.80 6.73
C ASP A 293 35.34 8.21 6.54
N GLU A 294 34.38 7.54 7.18
CA GLU A 294 32.95 7.82 7.04
C GLU A 294 32.58 9.22 7.56
N GLU A 295 31.84 9.99 6.74
CA GLU A 295 31.36 11.33 7.11
C GLU A 295 30.19 11.25 8.09
N ARG A 296 30.37 11.92 9.23
CA ARG A 296 29.35 11.96 10.28
C ARG A 296 28.30 13.02 10.00
N GLY A 297 27.04 12.66 10.17
CA GLY A 297 25.92 13.61 10.22
C GLY A 297 25.15 13.72 8.92
N ILE A 298 25.55 13.00 7.89
CA ILE A 298 24.88 12.95 6.60
C ILE A 298 24.64 11.50 6.22
N LEU A 299 23.49 11.22 5.65
CA LEU A 299 23.22 9.98 4.92
C LEU A 299 23.38 10.29 3.44
N GLU A 300 24.51 9.88 2.90
CA GLU A 300 24.84 10.13 1.51
C GLU A 300 23.87 9.41 0.57
N ASN A 301 23.80 9.87 -0.66
CA ASN A 301 22.97 9.33 -1.73
C ASN A 301 21.50 9.14 -1.33
N SER A 302 20.95 10.07 -0.53
CA SER A 302 19.57 10.06 -0.04
C SER A 302 18.73 11.22 -0.58
N GLN A 303 19.19 11.89 -1.65
CA GLN A 303 18.51 12.99 -2.33
C GLN A 303 17.37 12.46 -3.22
N MET A 304 16.37 13.33 -3.50
CA MET A 304 15.23 13.00 -4.35
C MET A 304 14.78 14.22 -5.16
N ASP A 305 14.40 14.01 -6.42
CA ASP A 305 13.72 15.00 -7.28
C ASP A 305 12.53 14.35 -7.97
N THR A 306 11.31 14.66 -7.51
CA THR A 306 10.07 14.05 -7.97
C THR A 306 9.14 15.08 -8.57
N THR A 307 8.54 14.75 -9.72
CA THR A 307 7.45 15.52 -10.31
C THR A 307 6.33 14.57 -10.72
N ASN A 308 5.10 14.91 -10.35
CA ASN A 308 3.90 14.16 -10.74
C ASN A 308 2.84 15.11 -11.26
N ILE A 309 2.13 14.71 -12.30
CA ILE A 309 0.97 15.42 -12.81
C ILE A 309 -0.12 14.42 -13.21
N THR A 310 -1.36 14.72 -12.81
CA THR A 310 -2.55 13.92 -13.15
C THR A 310 -3.61 14.82 -13.77
N ALA A 311 -4.29 14.32 -14.78
CA ALA A 311 -5.45 14.98 -15.37
C ALA A 311 -6.54 13.95 -15.66
N GLY A 312 -7.77 14.27 -15.29
CA GLY A 312 -8.92 13.40 -15.52
C GLY A 312 -10.19 14.16 -15.87
N LEU A 313 -11.11 13.43 -16.46
CA LEU A 313 -12.41 13.96 -16.86
C LEU A 313 -13.47 12.88 -16.82
N SER A 314 -14.72 13.29 -16.61
CA SER A 314 -15.86 12.38 -16.53
C SER A 314 -17.09 12.97 -17.20
N LEU A 315 -17.87 12.06 -17.76
CA LEU A 315 -19.24 12.30 -18.18
C LEU A 315 -20.16 11.66 -17.14
N ILE A 316 -21.08 12.45 -16.63
CA ILE A 316 -21.86 12.14 -15.46
C ILE A 316 -23.33 12.47 -15.75
N ASP A 317 -24.23 11.51 -15.52
CA ASP A 317 -25.68 11.69 -15.68
C ASP A 317 -26.46 10.99 -14.54
N ASP A 318 -27.78 10.94 -14.64
CA ASP A 318 -28.65 10.31 -13.63
C ASP A 318 -28.50 8.77 -13.59
N GLU A 319 -27.97 8.15 -14.66
CA GLU A 319 -27.84 6.69 -14.77
C GLU A 319 -26.45 6.20 -14.31
N GLY A 320 -25.47 7.11 -14.16
CA GLY A 320 -24.13 6.75 -13.74
C GLY A 320 -23.06 7.77 -14.14
N TYR A 321 -21.83 7.31 -14.17
CA TYR A 321 -20.71 8.06 -14.71
C TYR A 321 -19.76 7.15 -15.49
N PHE A 322 -18.98 7.76 -16.35
CA PHE A 322 -17.80 7.17 -16.99
C PHE A 322 -16.74 8.23 -17.14
N GLY A 323 -15.52 7.91 -16.70
CA GLY A 323 -14.40 8.83 -16.75
C GLY A 323 -13.09 8.16 -17.10
N PHE A 324 -12.11 9.00 -17.39
CA PHE A 324 -10.76 8.64 -17.78
C PHE A 324 -9.75 9.60 -17.17
N ALA A 325 -8.58 9.09 -16.78
CA ALA A 325 -7.49 9.89 -16.25
C ALA A 325 -6.14 9.42 -16.81
N VAL A 326 -5.18 10.35 -16.84
CA VAL A 326 -3.78 10.11 -17.19
C VAL A 326 -2.92 10.69 -16.10
N GLU A 327 -1.91 9.94 -15.69
CA GLU A 327 -0.88 10.33 -14.74
C GLU A 327 0.50 10.18 -15.39
N LYS A 328 1.38 11.12 -15.09
CA LYS A 328 2.81 11.05 -15.40
C LYS A 328 3.59 11.29 -14.13
N LEU A 329 4.53 10.39 -13.83
CA LEU A 329 5.48 10.49 -12.72
C LEU A 329 6.89 10.42 -13.26
N ASP A 330 7.72 11.37 -12.86
CA ASP A 330 9.17 11.38 -13.05
C ASP A 330 9.78 11.46 -11.65
N ASN A 331 10.72 10.55 -11.30
CA ASN A 331 11.33 10.50 -9.96
C ASN A 331 12.77 10.03 -10.04
N LEU A 332 13.70 10.93 -9.76
CA LEU A 332 15.12 10.63 -9.64
C LEU A 332 15.52 10.63 -8.17
N TYR A 333 16.11 9.54 -7.67
CA TYR A 333 16.54 9.43 -6.28
C TYR A 333 17.79 8.56 -6.13
N GLY A 334 18.56 8.81 -5.07
CA GLY A 334 19.74 8.02 -4.72
C GLY A 334 19.38 6.78 -3.91
N VAL A 335 20.28 5.82 -3.86
CA VAL A 335 20.17 4.58 -3.07
C VAL A 335 21.22 4.61 -1.96
N PRO A 336 20.86 4.90 -0.70
CA PRO A 336 21.83 4.92 0.39
C PRO A 336 22.42 3.52 0.64
N GLY A 337 23.69 3.47 1.07
CA GLY A 337 24.38 2.23 1.42
C GLY A 337 25.00 1.49 0.22
N HIS A 338 24.84 2.02 -0.98
CA HIS A 338 25.40 1.44 -2.19
C HIS A 338 26.67 2.22 -2.58
N HIS A 339 27.84 1.64 -2.39
CA HIS A 339 29.14 2.14 -2.79
C HIS A 339 29.82 1.09 -3.63
N HIS A 340 30.15 1.40 -4.88
CA HIS A 340 31.10 0.62 -5.67
C HIS A 340 32.51 1.06 -5.29
N HIS A 341 33.30 0.18 -4.73
CA HIS A 341 34.71 0.39 -4.60
C HIS A 341 35.35 0.10 -5.96
N HIS A 342 35.54 1.11 -6.80
CA HIS A 342 36.49 1.01 -7.89
C HIS A 342 37.89 1.18 -7.27
N GLU A 343 38.66 0.11 -7.20
CA GLU A 343 40.07 0.22 -6.92
C GLU A 343 40.75 1.03 -8.04
N GLU A 344 40.99 2.33 -7.79
CA GLU A 344 41.89 3.07 -8.66
C GLU A 344 43.33 2.49 -8.46
N GLU A 345 43.79 1.75 -9.42
CA GLU A 345 45.21 1.36 -9.51
C GLU A 345 46.07 2.64 -9.54
N HIS A 346 46.63 3.03 -8.40
CA HIS A 346 47.63 4.08 -8.32
C HIS A 346 48.90 3.58 -9.03
N GLU A 347 49.06 3.82 -10.36
CA GLU A 347 50.34 3.79 -11.01
C GLU A 347 51.25 4.86 -10.36
N GLU A 348 52.18 4.44 -9.53
CA GLU A 348 53.28 5.29 -9.09
C GLU A 348 54.19 5.68 -10.30
N GLY A 349 53.87 6.78 -10.98
CA GLY A 349 54.58 7.29 -12.13
C GLY A 349 54.52 8.79 -12.32
N GLU A 350 55.49 9.50 -11.76
CA GLU A 350 55.98 10.85 -12.13
C GLU A 350 55.09 12.08 -11.83
N GLU A 351 55.58 12.85 -10.85
CA GLU A 351 55.20 14.24 -10.48
C GLU A 351 55.12 15.16 -11.71
N GLU A 352 53.95 15.47 -12.23
CA GLU A 352 53.64 16.77 -12.85
C GLU A 352 52.21 17.20 -12.46
N GLY A 353 52.10 18.29 -11.72
CA GLY A 353 50.91 18.85 -11.11
C GLY A 353 49.69 18.84 -11.99
N HIS A 354 48.79 17.92 -11.73
CA HIS A 354 47.38 18.00 -12.06
C HIS A 354 46.65 18.53 -10.83
N GLU A 355 45.77 19.51 -11.02
CA GLU A 355 44.78 19.94 -10.07
C GLU A 355 43.95 18.66 -9.80
N GLU A 356 43.91 18.21 -8.54
CA GLU A 356 43.02 17.15 -8.07
C GLU A 356 41.60 17.63 -8.36
N GLU A 357 40.98 17.20 -9.45
CA GLU A 357 39.55 17.17 -9.57
C GLU A 357 39.11 16.06 -8.63
N GLU A 358 38.58 16.42 -7.46
CA GLU A 358 37.87 15.49 -6.60
C GLU A 358 36.73 14.89 -7.46
N HIS A 359 36.93 13.67 -7.97
CA HIS A 359 35.82 12.87 -8.48
C HIS A 359 35.02 12.44 -7.27
N GLU A 360 33.93 13.19 -6.98
CA GLU A 360 32.91 12.71 -6.08
C GLU A 360 32.41 11.38 -6.68
N GLU A 361 32.60 10.28 -5.97
CA GLU A 361 32.04 8.97 -6.32
C GLU A 361 30.51 9.13 -6.28
N GLU A 362 29.89 9.26 -7.44
CA GLU A 362 28.43 9.36 -7.54
C GLU A 362 27.84 7.96 -7.29
N GLY A 363 27.27 7.72 -6.10
CA GLY A 363 26.57 6.49 -5.77
C GLY A 363 25.39 6.20 -6.71
N THR A 364 24.89 4.97 -6.69
CA THR A 364 23.78 4.50 -7.53
C THR A 364 22.51 5.32 -7.36
N ARG A 365 21.89 5.72 -8.47
CA ARG A 365 20.63 6.49 -8.52
C ARG A 365 19.61 5.79 -9.40
N LEU A 366 18.34 5.85 -9.01
CA LEU A 366 17.22 5.36 -9.80
C LEU A 366 16.50 6.53 -10.48
N ASP A 367 16.34 6.44 -11.81
CA ASP A 367 15.56 7.39 -12.63
C ASP A 367 14.29 6.71 -13.13
N VAL A 368 13.17 7.07 -12.53
CA VAL A 368 11.84 6.46 -12.77
C VAL A 368 11.01 7.34 -13.69
N ASP A 369 10.51 6.73 -14.77
CA ASP A 369 9.52 7.28 -15.69
C ASP A 369 8.28 6.39 -15.69
N MET A 370 7.12 6.93 -15.30
CA MET A 370 5.86 6.19 -15.34
C MET A 370 4.76 7.00 -16.01
N THR A 371 4.04 6.35 -16.93
CA THR A 371 2.78 6.87 -17.46
C THR A 371 1.66 5.88 -17.19
N ARG A 372 0.61 6.35 -16.51
CA ARG A 372 -0.55 5.53 -16.13
C ARG A 372 -1.83 6.09 -16.71
N TYR A 373 -2.61 5.23 -17.34
CA TYR A 373 -3.95 5.50 -17.85
C TYR A 373 -4.96 4.75 -16.98
N GLN A 374 -6.04 5.43 -16.61
CA GLN A 374 -7.13 4.82 -15.85
C GLN A 374 -8.47 5.16 -16.49
N ALA A 375 -9.39 4.19 -16.46
CA ALA A 375 -10.78 4.39 -16.81
C ALA A 375 -11.66 3.79 -15.70
N ALA A 376 -12.72 4.48 -15.31
CA ALA A 376 -13.69 3.97 -14.36
C ALA A 376 -15.11 4.41 -14.71
N GLY A 377 -16.07 3.60 -14.29
CA GLY A 377 -17.48 3.91 -14.48
C GLY A 377 -18.37 3.14 -13.55
N GLU A 378 -19.52 3.70 -13.25
CA GLU A 378 -20.54 3.11 -12.42
C GLU A 378 -21.93 3.36 -13.02
N TRP A 379 -22.75 2.33 -13.11
CA TRP A 379 -24.11 2.38 -13.67
C TRP A 379 -25.10 1.88 -12.63
N TYR A 380 -26.10 2.70 -12.36
CA TYR A 380 -27.16 2.41 -11.41
C TYR A 380 -28.31 1.67 -12.05
N SER A 381 -28.74 0.56 -11.44
CA SER A 381 -29.86 -0.28 -11.89
C SER A 381 -29.86 -0.61 -13.39
N PRO A 382 -28.70 -1.03 -13.97
CA PRO A 382 -28.56 -1.21 -15.42
C PRO A 382 -29.48 -2.30 -15.99
N MET A 383 -29.89 -3.25 -15.16
CA MET A 383 -30.81 -4.31 -15.52
C MET A 383 -31.56 -4.88 -14.32
N ALA A 384 -32.64 -5.62 -14.59
CA ALA A 384 -33.44 -6.26 -13.53
C ALA A 384 -32.58 -7.20 -12.70
N GLY A 385 -32.61 -7.07 -11.38
CA GLY A 385 -31.86 -7.89 -10.42
C GLY A 385 -30.49 -7.33 -10.00
N LEU A 386 -29.98 -6.30 -10.69
CA LEU A 386 -28.78 -5.58 -10.27
C LEU A 386 -29.12 -4.20 -9.71
N SER A 387 -28.47 -3.80 -8.64
CA SER A 387 -28.52 -2.44 -8.09
C SER A 387 -27.46 -1.56 -8.75
N THR A 388 -26.24 -2.06 -8.91
CA THR A 388 -25.12 -1.29 -9.46
C THR A 388 -24.16 -2.21 -10.21
N VAL A 389 -23.55 -1.68 -11.28
CA VAL A 389 -22.39 -2.30 -11.95
C VAL A 389 -21.28 -1.28 -11.98
N LYS A 390 -20.08 -1.66 -11.49
CA LYS A 390 -18.87 -0.84 -11.52
C LYS A 390 -17.83 -1.49 -12.41
N PHE A 391 -17.12 -0.65 -13.12
CA PHE A 391 -15.98 -1.02 -13.98
C PHE A 391 -14.80 -0.13 -13.61
N ALA A 392 -13.62 -0.71 -13.51
CA ALA A 392 -12.36 0.01 -13.42
C ALA A 392 -11.29 -0.71 -14.23
N ALA A 393 -10.40 0.05 -14.87
CA ALA A 393 -9.27 -0.48 -15.61
C ALA A 393 -8.10 0.49 -15.54
N SER A 394 -6.87 -0.05 -15.51
CA SER A 394 -5.63 0.71 -15.65
C SER A 394 -4.71 0.06 -16.68
N TYR A 395 -3.87 0.88 -17.28
CA TYR A 395 -2.68 0.49 -18.02
C TYR A 395 -1.53 1.36 -17.52
N THR A 396 -0.46 0.73 -17.07
CA THR A 396 0.76 1.39 -16.60
C THR A 396 1.91 1.02 -17.52
N ASP A 397 2.64 2.02 -17.99
CA ASP A 397 3.93 1.89 -18.66
C ASP A 397 4.97 2.47 -17.68
N TYR A 398 5.74 1.58 -17.06
CA TYR A 398 6.72 1.89 -16.03
C TYR A 398 8.10 1.49 -16.52
N GLU A 399 9.05 2.38 -16.34
CA GLU A 399 10.47 2.15 -16.56
C GLU A 399 11.23 2.80 -15.41
N HIS A 400 12.28 2.17 -14.92
CA HIS A 400 13.35 2.85 -14.22
C HIS A 400 14.71 2.35 -14.70
N VAL A 401 15.69 3.21 -14.50
CA VAL A 401 17.08 2.95 -14.86
C VAL A 401 17.92 3.17 -13.62
N GLU A 402 18.74 2.21 -13.30
CA GLU A 402 19.79 2.35 -12.30
C GLU A 402 21.00 2.98 -12.97
N LEU A 403 21.45 4.09 -12.40
CA LEU A 403 22.53 4.90 -12.89
C LEU A 403 23.71 4.76 -11.92
N GLU A 404 24.84 4.35 -12.44
CA GLU A 404 26.12 4.34 -11.77
C GLU A 404 26.94 5.52 -12.32
N GLY A 405 26.98 6.60 -11.53
CA GLY A 405 27.46 7.88 -12.06
C GLY A 405 26.60 8.38 -13.23
N GLU A 406 27.16 8.44 -14.45
CA GLU A 406 26.48 8.80 -15.70
C GLU A 406 26.13 7.56 -16.57
N GLU A 407 26.58 6.36 -16.22
CA GLU A 407 26.36 5.13 -16.97
C GLU A 407 25.08 4.43 -16.53
N VAL A 408 24.50 3.63 -17.43
CA VAL A 408 23.31 2.84 -17.17
C VAL A 408 23.76 1.44 -16.76
N GLY A 409 23.62 1.09 -15.48
CA GLY A 409 23.84 -0.26 -14.97
C GLY A 409 22.70 -1.19 -15.40
N THR A 410 21.50 -1.03 -14.81
CA THR A 410 20.37 -1.90 -15.12
C THR A 410 19.13 -1.08 -15.50
N ARG A 411 18.34 -1.63 -16.43
CA ARG A 411 17.06 -1.07 -16.86
C ARG A 411 15.93 -2.04 -16.52
N PHE A 412 14.99 -1.59 -15.74
CA PHE A 412 13.77 -2.33 -15.40
C PHE A 412 12.55 -1.75 -16.12
N THR A 413 11.73 -2.61 -16.72
CA THR A 413 10.46 -2.18 -17.31
C THR A 413 9.30 -3.05 -16.83
N ASN A 414 8.12 -2.47 -16.67
CA ASN A 414 6.89 -3.22 -16.41
C ASN A 414 5.70 -2.59 -17.13
N LYS A 415 5.07 -3.36 -18.01
CA LYS A 415 3.84 -2.96 -18.71
C LYS A 415 2.65 -3.71 -18.14
N GLY A 416 1.97 -3.05 -17.19
CA GLY A 416 0.88 -3.65 -16.44
C GLY A 416 -0.51 -3.22 -16.92
N SER A 417 -1.46 -4.16 -16.91
CA SER A 417 -2.89 -3.89 -17.11
C SER A 417 -3.68 -4.54 -15.99
N ASP A 418 -4.56 -3.80 -15.32
CA ASP A 418 -5.51 -4.34 -14.34
C ASP A 418 -6.93 -3.93 -14.71
N MET A 419 -7.85 -4.89 -14.68
CA MET A 419 -9.27 -4.68 -15.00
C MET A 419 -10.14 -5.32 -13.94
N ARG A 420 -11.15 -4.60 -13.47
CA ARG A 420 -12.12 -5.04 -12.48
C ARG A 420 -13.54 -4.71 -12.91
N LEU A 421 -14.43 -5.69 -12.79
CA LEU A 421 -15.85 -5.55 -13.03
C LEU A 421 -16.60 -6.12 -11.84
N THR A 422 -17.44 -5.33 -11.19
CA THR A 422 -18.28 -5.77 -10.07
C THR A 422 -19.75 -5.50 -10.36
N ALA A 423 -20.59 -6.44 -9.99
CA ALA A 423 -22.04 -6.34 -10.13
C ALA A 423 -22.69 -6.62 -8.78
N HIS A 424 -23.34 -5.60 -8.23
CA HIS A 424 -24.13 -5.69 -6.99
C HIS A 424 -25.53 -6.14 -7.34
N HIS A 425 -26.01 -7.20 -6.70
CA HIS A 425 -27.38 -7.62 -6.87
C HIS A 425 -28.34 -6.87 -5.93
N LYS A 426 -29.60 -6.77 -6.31
CA LYS A 426 -30.67 -6.33 -5.40
C LYS A 426 -30.89 -7.37 -4.33
N ASP A 427 -31.32 -6.95 -3.17
CA ASP A 427 -31.49 -7.82 -2.02
C ASP A 427 -32.29 -9.06 -2.32
N ILE A 428 -31.74 -10.23 -2.00
CA ILE A 428 -32.37 -11.53 -2.15
C ILE A 428 -32.54 -12.15 -0.76
N ALA A 429 -33.73 -12.11 -0.22
CA ALA A 429 -34.04 -12.60 1.16
C ALA A 429 -33.13 -11.95 2.22
N ASP A 430 -32.97 -10.65 2.14
CA ASP A 430 -32.11 -9.76 2.97
C ASP A 430 -30.61 -10.09 2.85
N TRP A 431 -30.15 -10.78 1.82
CA TRP A 431 -28.77 -10.87 1.44
C TRP A 431 -28.42 -9.78 0.46
N HIS A 432 -27.39 -9.05 0.77
CA HIS A 432 -26.77 -8.02 -0.06
C HIS A 432 -25.40 -8.51 -0.49
N GLY A 433 -25.12 -8.48 -1.78
CA GLY A 433 -23.87 -9.07 -2.24
C GLY A 433 -23.38 -8.58 -3.59
N VAL A 434 -22.19 -9.01 -3.93
CA VAL A 434 -21.46 -8.62 -5.13
C VAL A 434 -20.78 -9.83 -5.75
N ILE A 435 -20.89 -9.95 -7.06
CA ILE A 435 -20.05 -10.82 -7.87
C ILE A 435 -19.03 -9.96 -8.64
N GLY A 436 -17.78 -10.36 -8.64
CA GLY A 436 -16.71 -9.64 -9.32
C GLY A 436 -15.87 -10.51 -10.24
N LEU A 437 -15.35 -9.89 -11.27
CA LEU A 437 -14.34 -10.43 -12.18
C LEU A 437 -13.12 -9.52 -12.13
N GLN A 438 -11.94 -10.12 -12.15
CA GLN A 438 -10.67 -9.40 -12.23
C GLN A 438 -9.77 -10.07 -13.27
N TYR A 439 -9.02 -9.26 -13.99
CA TYR A 439 -7.96 -9.68 -14.89
C TYR A 439 -6.75 -8.76 -14.69
N HIS A 440 -5.58 -9.35 -14.57
CA HIS A 440 -4.31 -8.66 -14.48
C HIS A 440 -3.31 -9.26 -15.47
N ASN A 441 -2.53 -8.42 -16.11
CA ASN A 441 -1.39 -8.80 -16.95
C ASN A 441 -0.23 -7.86 -16.66
N SER A 442 0.97 -8.43 -16.57
CA SER A 442 2.21 -7.71 -16.35
C SER A 442 3.28 -8.32 -17.26
N ASP A 443 4.01 -7.48 -17.96
CA ASP A 443 5.14 -7.84 -18.83
C ASP A 443 6.38 -7.12 -18.28
N TYR A 444 7.18 -7.89 -17.55
CA TYR A 444 8.34 -7.42 -16.81
C TYR A 444 9.62 -7.79 -17.54
N THR A 445 10.58 -6.85 -17.58
CA THR A 445 11.95 -7.12 -18.03
C THR A 445 12.96 -6.40 -17.14
N ALA A 446 14.09 -7.04 -16.90
CA ALA A 446 15.32 -6.43 -16.40
C ALA A 446 16.41 -6.69 -17.44
N ASP A 447 17.26 -5.71 -17.70
CA ASP A 447 18.36 -5.78 -18.67
C ASP A 447 19.55 -4.97 -18.14
N GLY A 448 20.64 -5.63 -17.81
CA GLY A 448 21.83 -5.07 -17.17
C GLY A 448 22.38 -6.01 -16.11
N GLU A 449 23.32 -5.52 -15.31
CA GLU A 449 24.10 -6.30 -14.33
C GLU A 449 23.25 -6.81 -13.17
N GLU A 450 22.25 -6.04 -12.74
CA GLU A 450 21.27 -6.44 -11.70
C GLU A 450 20.03 -7.16 -12.27
N ALA A 451 20.12 -7.75 -13.45
CA ALA A 451 19.02 -8.51 -14.04
C ALA A 451 18.86 -9.91 -13.40
N PHE A 452 18.72 -9.98 -12.08
CA PHE A 452 18.66 -11.24 -11.30
C PHE A 452 17.35 -12.04 -11.47
N THR A 453 16.42 -11.59 -12.30
CA THR A 453 15.17 -12.32 -12.67
C THR A 453 14.96 -12.27 -14.17
N PRO A 454 14.58 -13.39 -14.82
CA PRO A 454 14.38 -13.40 -16.26
C PRO A 454 13.14 -12.57 -16.67
N PRO A 455 13.12 -12.03 -17.89
CA PRO A 455 11.93 -11.42 -18.44
C PRO A 455 10.71 -12.36 -18.30
N THR A 456 9.64 -11.86 -17.70
CA THR A 456 8.51 -12.71 -17.29
C THR A 456 7.18 -12.04 -17.60
N GLU A 457 6.32 -12.73 -18.35
CA GLU A 457 4.91 -12.38 -18.51
C GLU A 457 4.09 -13.06 -17.42
N THR A 458 3.32 -12.25 -16.66
CA THR A 458 2.40 -12.73 -15.63
C THR A 458 0.97 -12.44 -16.04
N GLN A 459 0.11 -13.45 -16.08
CA GLN A 459 -1.32 -13.30 -16.34
C GLN A 459 -2.13 -13.88 -15.18
N SER A 460 -3.11 -13.11 -14.67
CA SER A 460 -4.07 -13.65 -13.71
C SER A 460 -5.50 -13.30 -14.03
N ALA A 461 -6.40 -14.23 -13.74
CA ALA A 461 -7.84 -14.06 -13.92
C ALA A 461 -8.59 -14.66 -12.72
N ALA A 462 -9.58 -13.93 -12.23
CA ALA A 462 -10.33 -14.33 -11.06
C ALA A 462 -11.81 -14.02 -11.14
N ILE A 463 -12.57 -14.85 -10.40
CA ILE A 463 -13.98 -14.59 -10.06
C ILE A 463 -14.13 -14.65 -8.55
N PHE A 464 -14.90 -13.72 -7.98
CA PHE A 464 -15.22 -13.71 -6.56
C PHE A 464 -16.68 -13.37 -6.29
N LEU A 465 -17.16 -13.80 -5.12
CA LEU A 465 -18.49 -13.53 -4.59
C LEU A 465 -18.35 -13.14 -3.11
N ILE A 466 -19.00 -12.06 -2.70
CA ILE A 466 -19.10 -11.64 -1.31
C ILE A 466 -20.58 -11.35 -1.01
N GLU A 467 -21.08 -11.92 0.06
CA GLU A 467 -22.47 -11.84 0.53
C GLU A 467 -22.52 -11.41 1.98
N GLN A 468 -23.40 -10.47 2.27
CA GLN A 468 -23.60 -9.95 3.61
C GLN A 468 -25.07 -10.01 4.00
N LYS A 469 -25.34 -10.31 5.27
CA LYS A 469 -26.69 -10.28 5.83
C LYS A 469 -26.71 -9.74 7.26
N LYS A 470 -27.56 -8.77 7.52
CA LYS A 470 -27.81 -8.23 8.84
C LYS A 470 -28.94 -9.01 9.54
N VAL A 471 -28.68 -9.52 10.73
CA VAL A 471 -29.64 -10.24 11.57
C VAL A 471 -29.66 -9.61 12.96
N GLY A 472 -30.64 -8.77 13.21
CA GLY A 472 -30.70 -7.96 14.44
C GLY A 472 -29.53 -6.97 14.49
N SER A 473 -28.68 -7.06 15.52
CA SER A 473 -27.49 -6.23 15.68
C SER A 473 -26.20 -6.91 15.21
N ALA A 474 -26.30 -8.04 14.52
CA ALA A 474 -25.16 -8.76 13.97
C ALA A 474 -25.21 -8.74 12.45
N THR A 475 -24.07 -8.44 11.81
CA THR A 475 -23.86 -8.53 10.38
C THR A 475 -22.96 -9.73 10.09
N PHE A 476 -23.44 -10.64 9.27
CA PHE A 476 -22.69 -11.81 8.81
C PHE A 476 -22.19 -11.56 7.40
N GLU A 477 -20.95 -11.94 7.13
CA GLU A 477 -20.32 -11.84 5.81
C GLU A 477 -19.70 -13.18 5.43
N PHE A 478 -19.87 -13.57 4.17
CA PHE A 478 -19.27 -14.76 3.59
C PHE A 478 -18.68 -14.40 2.22
N GLY A 479 -17.55 -14.97 1.91
CA GLY A 479 -16.94 -14.74 0.62
C GLY A 479 -16.14 -15.91 0.09
N GLY A 480 -15.98 -15.95 -1.22
CA GLY A 480 -15.15 -16.91 -1.93
C GLY A 480 -14.57 -16.32 -3.21
N ARG A 481 -13.35 -16.74 -3.53
CA ARG A 481 -12.61 -16.37 -4.75
C ARG A 481 -11.92 -17.59 -5.32
N ILE A 482 -11.85 -17.68 -6.63
CA ILE A 482 -10.97 -18.57 -7.38
C ILE A 482 -10.20 -17.73 -8.37
N GLU A 483 -8.89 -17.94 -8.39
CA GLU A 483 -7.94 -17.21 -9.22
C GLU A 483 -6.99 -18.18 -9.92
N THR A 484 -6.65 -17.91 -11.16
CA THR A 484 -5.57 -18.60 -11.86
C THR A 484 -4.48 -17.58 -12.17
N THR A 485 -3.22 -17.94 -11.90
CA THR A 485 -2.04 -17.13 -12.21
C THR A 485 -1.10 -17.98 -13.04
N GLU A 486 -0.66 -17.45 -14.17
CA GLU A 486 0.24 -18.08 -15.13
C GLU A 486 1.49 -17.21 -15.29
N TYR A 487 2.66 -17.82 -15.25
CA TYR A 487 3.96 -17.20 -15.48
C TYR A 487 4.61 -17.84 -16.70
N THR A 488 5.09 -17.01 -17.61
CA THR A 488 5.91 -17.39 -18.76
C THR A 488 7.22 -16.64 -18.68
N ALA A 489 8.29 -17.32 -18.24
CA ALA A 489 9.63 -16.75 -18.12
C ALA A 489 10.48 -17.12 -19.34
N GLN A 490 11.40 -16.25 -19.73
CA GLN A 490 12.42 -16.55 -20.75
C GLN A 490 13.51 -17.43 -20.16
N ASP A 491 14.29 -18.11 -21.06
CA ASP A 491 15.46 -18.85 -20.66
C ASP A 491 16.47 -17.91 -19.97
N MET A 492 17.20 -18.44 -18.99
CA MET A 492 18.16 -17.69 -18.18
C MET A 492 19.43 -18.52 -17.99
N ASP A 493 20.57 -17.87 -18.11
CA ASP A 493 21.83 -18.43 -17.69
C ASP A 493 22.03 -18.16 -16.20
N PHE A 494 22.45 -19.16 -15.44
CA PHE A 494 22.67 -19.06 -14.01
C PHE A 494 23.96 -19.78 -13.63
N GLU A 495 24.81 -19.08 -12.93
CA GLU A 495 26.05 -19.58 -12.35
C GLU A 495 26.15 -19.06 -10.91
N LEU A 496 26.60 -19.89 -10.00
CA LEU A 496 26.86 -19.53 -8.62
C LEU A 496 28.15 -20.22 -8.18
N GLU A 497 29.16 -19.43 -7.97
CA GLU A 497 30.36 -19.85 -7.25
C GLU A 497 30.24 -19.35 -5.81
N ALA A 498 30.24 -20.25 -4.83
CA ALA A 498 29.99 -19.88 -3.45
C ALA A 498 30.93 -20.62 -2.49
N GLU A 499 31.33 -19.92 -1.41
CA GLU A 499 32.12 -20.45 -0.30
C GLU A 499 31.42 -20.27 1.04
N GLU A 500 31.79 -21.08 2.08
CA GLU A 500 31.22 -20.95 3.43
C GLU A 500 31.81 -19.76 4.20
N LEU A 501 30.98 -18.97 4.86
CA LEU A 501 31.33 -17.80 5.69
C LEU A 501 32.26 -18.11 6.89
N ASP A 502 32.28 -19.36 7.40
CA ASP A 502 32.97 -19.79 8.62
C ASP A 502 34.17 -20.73 8.33
N HIS A 503 35.03 -20.42 7.36
CA HIS A 503 36.30 -21.12 7.23
C HIS A 503 37.28 -20.63 8.31
N ASP A 504 37.25 -21.27 9.51
CA ASP A 504 38.39 -21.23 10.42
C ASP A 504 39.63 -21.78 9.68
N GLU A 505 40.73 -20.99 9.67
CA GLU A 505 42.04 -21.32 9.06
C GLU A 505 42.47 -22.77 9.37
N HIS A 506 42.13 -23.68 8.52
CA HIS A 506 42.77 -24.99 8.45
C HIS A 506 43.39 -25.20 7.07
N ASP A 507 44.70 -24.93 6.97
CA ASP A 507 45.59 -25.38 5.90
C ASP A 507 45.38 -26.87 5.58
N GLU A 508 44.48 -27.17 4.60
CA GLU A 508 44.57 -28.39 3.81
C GLU A 508 44.72 -27.95 2.36
N GLU A 509 45.95 -28.10 1.82
CA GLU A 509 46.25 -27.95 0.39
C GLU A 509 45.31 -28.90 -0.40
N HIS A 510 44.15 -28.44 -0.83
CA HIS A 510 43.35 -29.09 -1.85
C HIS A 510 43.91 -28.69 -3.21
N GLU A 511 44.85 -29.51 -3.75
CA GLU A 511 45.06 -29.57 -5.20
C GLU A 511 43.76 -30.12 -5.84
N GLY A 512 42.72 -29.32 -5.96
CA GLY A 512 41.50 -29.57 -6.77
C GLY A 512 41.83 -29.21 -8.22
N GLU A 513 41.66 -30.13 -9.16
CA GLU A 513 41.52 -29.77 -10.57
C GLU A 513 40.27 -28.87 -10.67
N HIS A 514 40.42 -27.57 -10.94
CA HIS A 514 39.32 -26.68 -11.35
C HIS A 514 38.74 -27.29 -12.65
N GLU A 515 37.63 -27.98 -12.54
CA GLU A 515 36.76 -28.23 -13.68
C GLU A 515 36.17 -26.85 -14.05
N GLU A 516 36.38 -26.41 -15.28
CA GLU A 516 35.70 -25.21 -15.79
C GLU A 516 34.20 -25.39 -15.57
N GLU A 517 33.66 -24.76 -14.54
CA GLU A 517 32.22 -24.71 -14.32
C GLU A 517 31.62 -23.84 -15.44
N HIS A 518 30.67 -24.37 -16.15
CA HIS A 518 30.00 -23.68 -17.24
C HIS A 518 28.66 -23.22 -16.74
N ALA A 519 28.31 -21.97 -17.01
CA ALA A 519 27.00 -21.42 -16.76
C ALA A 519 25.89 -22.37 -17.25
N HIS A 520 24.95 -22.71 -16.38
CA HIS A 520 23.80 -23.55 -16.71
C HIS A 520 22.67 -22.72 -17.32
N THR A 521 22.29 -23.02 -18.58
CA THR A 521 21.10 -22.41 -19.19
C THR A 521 19.84 -23.13 -18.72
N PHE A 522 18.99 -22.44 -17.97
CA PHE A 522 17.69 -22.95 -17.54
C PHE A 522 16.58 -22.52 -18.50
N SER A 523 15.78 -23.49 -18.93
CA SER A 523 14.58 -23.25 -19.72
C SER A 523 13.35 -23.54 -18.86
N PHE A 524 12.43 -22.57 -18.78
CA PHE A 524 11.27 -22.67 -17.91
C PHE A 524 10.03 -23.12 -18.68
N ASP A 525 9.33 -24.15 -18.14
CA ASP A 525 7.97 -24.45 -18.56
C ASP A 525 6.99 -23.39 -18.05
N GLU A 526 5.79 -23.30 -18.60
CA GLU A 526 4.71 -22.44 -18.09
C GLU A 526 4.33 -22.85 -16.66
N TYR A 527 4.50 -21.95 -15.68
CA TYR A 527 4.07 -22.18 -14.30
C TYR A 527 2.65 -21.70 -14.12
N ARG A 528 1.76 -22.58 -13.69
CA ARG A 528 0.35 -22.29 -13.48
C ARG A 528 -0.11 -22.68 -12.09
N PHE A 529 -0.69 -21.70 -11.37
CA PHE A 529 -1.27 -21.86 -10.05
C PHE A 529 -2.78 -21.61 -10.09
N VAL A 530 -3.53 -22.30 -9.22
CA VAL A 530 -4.98 -22.12 -9.07
C VAL A 530 -5.31 -21.91 -7.61
N SER A 531 -5.31 -20.64 -7.18
CA SER A 531 -5.51 -20.27 -5.79
C SER A 531 -6.98 -20.09 -5.44
N SER A 532 -7.38 -20.58 -4.27
CA SER A 532 -8.72 -20.42 -3.73
C SER A 532 -8.71 -19.68 -2.39
N SER A 533 -9.66 -18.78 -2.17
CA SER A 533 -9.82 -18.07 -0.91
C SER A 533 -11.26 -18.15 -0.42
N LEU A 534 -11.43 -18.40 0.87
CA LEU A 534 -12.72 -18.46 1.54
C LEU A 534 -12.67 -17.64 2.83
N SER A 535 -13.74 -16.91 3.13
CA SER A 535 -13.87 -16.13 4.38
C SER A 535 -15.26 -16.23 4.94
N ALA A 536 -15.36 -16.20 6.26
CA ALA A 536 -16.60 -16.06 7.01
C ALA A 536 -16.37 -15.15 8.21
N GLY A 537 -17.22 -14.14 8.36
CA GLY A 537 -17.09 -13.18 9.43
C GLY A 537 -18.41 -12.74 10.02
N VAL A 538 -18.36 -12.20 11.23
CA VAL A 538 -19.48 -11.59 11.92
C VAL A 538 -19.02 -10.31 12.62
N ASN A 539 -19.74 -9.22 12.44
CA ASN A 539 -19.62 -8.02 13.26
C ASN A 539 -20.89 -7.85 14.09
N TRP A 540 -20.78 -7.93 15.41
CA TRP A 540 -21.90 -7.93 16.33
C TRP A 540 -21.83 -6.73 17.28
N GLU A 541 -22.75 -5.79 17.12
CA GLU A 541 -22.99 -4.73 18.10
C GLU A 541 -23.78 -5.31 19.29
N TYR A 542 -23.05 -5.88 20.26
CA TYR A 542 -23.66 -6.55 21.42
C TYR A 542 -24.29 -5.59 22.43
N THR A 543 -23.91 -4.32 22.38
CA THR A 543 -24.55 -3.21 23.09
C THR A 543 -24.27 -1.91 22.32
N PRO A 544 -25.21 -0.91 22.34
CA PRO A 544 -24.99 0.32 21.59
C PRO A 544 -23.63 0.96 21.85
N GLY A 545 -22.87 1.22 20.79
CA GLY A 545 -21.54 1.81 20.84
C GLY A 545 -20.39 0.82 21.12
N TYR A 546 -20.67 -0.49 21.15
CA TYR A 546 -19.65 -1.54 21.32
C TYR A 546 -19.88 -2.67 20.35
N SER A 547 -18.84 -3.09 19.63
CA SER A 547 -18.91 -4.23 18.72
C SER A 547 -17.80 -5.25 18.96
N LEU A 548 -18.08 -6.47 18.52
CA LEU A 548 -17.15 -7.57 18.41
C LEU A 548 -17.20 -8.07 16.97
N ALA A 549 -16.08 -8.00 16.27
CA ALA A 549 -15.93 -8.63 14.97
C ALA A 549 -15.04 -9.88 15.11
N VAL A 550 -15.43 -10.94 14.41
CA VAL A 550 -14.65 -12.19 14.32
C VAL A 550 -14.65 -12.63 12.87
N THR A 551 -13.47 -12.85 12.31
CA THR A 551 -13.27 -13.33 10.93
C THR A 551 -12.38 -14.56 10.93
N LEU A 552 -12.79 -15.57 10.18
CA LEU A 552 -12.02 -16.76 9.87
C LEU A 552 -11.87 -16.86 8.36
N SER A 553 -10.65 -17.02 7.88
CA SER A 553 -10.39 -17.16 6.44
C SER A 553 -9.31 -18.18 6.16
N ARG A 554 -9.39 -18.80 4.97
CA ARG A 554 -8.36 -19.63 4.38
C ARG A 554 -8.05 -19.09 3.00
N ASN A 555 -6.79 -18.79 2.75
CA ASN A 555 -6.33 -18.12 1.55
C ASN A 555 -5.14 -18.85 0.97
N GLU A 556 -5.07 -18.89 -0.34
CA GLU A 556 -3.96 -19.44 -1.10
C GLU A 556 -3.30 -18.33 -1.91
N ARG A 557 -1.97 -18.35 -2.04
CA ARG A 557 -1.17 -17.39 -2.79
C ARG A 557 -0.21 -18.10 -3.73
N ALA A 558 -0.24 -17.73 -5.00
CA ALA A 558 0.82 -18.08 -5.93
C ALA A 558 2.13 -17.35 -5.53
N PRO A 559 3.31 -17.97 -5.65
CA PRO A 559 4.58 -17.28 -5.52
C PRO A 559 4.67 -16.12 -6.52
N SER A 560 5.48 -15.10 -6.23
CA SER A 560 5.80 -14.04 -7.21
C SER A 560 6.86 -14.52 -8.20
N GLN A 561 7.08 -13.76 -9.27
CA GLN A 561 8.15 -14.05 -10.23
C GLN A 561 9.54 -14.02 -9.60
N GLN A 562 9.81 -13.04 -8.71
CA GLN A 562 11.06 -12.97 -7.96
C GLN A 562 11.23 -14.21 -7.06
N GLU A 563 10.24 -14.55 -6.25
CA GLU A 563 10.29 -15.74 -5.39
C GLU A 563 10.52 -17.03 -6.18
N LEU A 564 10.06 -17.08 -7.46
CA LEU A 564 10.25 -18.25 -8.33
C LEU A 564 11.64 -18.27 -8.96
N PHE A 565 12.06 -17.17 -9.59
CA PHE A 565 13.09 -17.16 -10.64
C PHE A 565 14.31 -16.32 -10.30
N SER A 566 14.46 -15.74 -9.09
CA SER A 566 15.69 -15.00 -8.73
C SER A 566 16.91 -15.89 -8.92
N ALA A 567 17.94 -15.38 -9.60
CA ALA A 567 19.23 -16.03 -9.78
C ALA A 567 20.28 -14.97 -10.14
N GLY A 568 20.88 -14.33 -9.13
CA GLY A 568 21.89 -13.30 -9.36
C GLY A 568 22.01 -12.29 -8.24
N GLN A 569 22.82 -11.30 -8.48
CA GLN A 569 23.15 -10.22 -7.55
C GLN A 569 22.00 -9.23 -7.46
N HIS A 570 21.67 -8.83 -6.24
CA HIS A 570 20.76 -7.73 -5.92
C HIS A 570 21.58 -6.71 -5.13
N LEU A 571 22.25 -5.82 -5.84
CA LEU A 571 23.24 -4.92 -5.28
C LEU A 571 22.65 -3.99 -4.22
N ALA A 572 21.42 -3.48 -4.42
CA ALA A 572 20.76 -2.62 -3.45
C ALA A 572 20.60 -3.27 -2.07
N THR A 573 20.43 -4.58 -1.99
CA THR A 573 20.37 -5.34 -0.72
C THR A 573 21.71 -5.97 -0.36
N GLN A 574 22.72 -5.84 -1.22
CA GLN A 574 24.03 -6.48 -1.08
C GLN A 574 23.90 -8.00 -0.84
N THR A 575 23.11 -8.67 -1.68
CA THR A 575 22.84 -10.11 -1.56
C THR A 575 22.84 -10.77 -2.93
N PHE A 576 23.19 -12.05 -2.96
CA PHE A 576 22.94 -12.92 -4.10
C PHE A 576 21.68 -13.73 -3.84
N GLU A 577 20.67 -13.62 -4.71
CA GLU A 577 19.34 -14.24 -4.49
C GLU A 577 19.13 -15.48 -5.36
N VAL A 578 18.65 -16.57 -4.74
CA VAL A 578 18.30 -17.83 -5.43
C VAL A 578 16.82 -18.15 -5.24
N GLY A 579 16.09 -18.34 -6.34
CA GLY A 579 14.65 -18.58 -6.39
C GLY A 579 14.22 -20.00 -6.05
N LEU A 580 12.93 -20.20 -5.79
CA LEU A 580 12.33 -21.45 -5.38
C LEU A 580 12.46 -22.59 -6.38
N VAL A 581 12.56 -22.28 -7.68
CA VAL A 581 12.60 -23.29 -8.74
C VAL A 581 13.94 -24.01 -8.82
N PHE A 582 15.01 -23.37 -8.35
CA PHE A 582 16.36 -23.93 -8.38
C PHE A 582 16.57 -24.91 -7.24
N ASP A 583 17.24 -26.02 -7.51
CA ASP A 583 17.60 -27.03 -6.52
C ASP A 583 19.07 -26.86 -6.12
N MET A 584 19.29 -26.02 -5.13
CA MET A 584 20.61 -25.73 -4.57
C MET A 584 20.81 -26.56 -3.29
N ASP A 585 21.95 -27.17 -3.12
CA ASP A 585 22.33 -27.90 -1.92
C ASP A 585 22.97 -27.02 -0.84
N GLU A 586 23.51 -27.61 0.22
CA GLU A 586 24.10 -26.89 1.35
C GLU A 586 25.51 -26.37 1.01
N GLU A 587 26.14 -26.85 -0.05
CA GLU A 587 27.46 -26.47 -0.54
C GLU A 587 27.37 -25.39 -1.63
N GLY A 588 26.16 -25.00 -2.04
CA GLY A 588 25.87 -23.98 -3.06
C GLY A 588 25.76 -24.54 -4.49
N GLU A 589 25.95 -25.85 -4.70
CA GLU A 589 25.81 -26.45 -6.03
C GLU A 589 24.36 -26.44 -6.50
N VAL A 590 24.12 -25.91 -7.71
CA VAL A 590 22.79 -25.83 -8.34
C VAL A 590 22.61 -26.96 -9.34
N SER A 591 21.56 -27.78 -9.12
CA SER A 591 21.22 -28.91 -9.98
C SER A 591 20.62 -28.44 -11.31
N ASP A 592 20.90 -29.16 -12.41
CA ASP A 592 20.27 -28.95 -13.73
C ASP A 592 18.73 -29.12 -13.74
N THR A 593 18.12 -29.60 -12.66
CA THR A 593 16.70 -29.92 -12.60
C THR A 593 15.93 -28.97 -11.72
N LEU A 594 14.88 -28.34 -12.29
CA LEU A 594 14.00 -27.44 -11.57
C LEU A 594 13.08 -28.20 -10.58
N LYS A 595 12.84 -27.58 -9.41
CA LYS A 595 11.93 -28.07 -8.37
C LYS A 595 10.47 -27.75 -8.68
N PRO A 596 9.52 -28.61 -8.29
CA PRO A 596 8.11 -28.24 -8.22
C PRO A 596 7.87 -27.28 -7.04
N VAL A 597 7.21 -26.17 -7.30
CA VAL A 597 6.85 -25.15 -6.30
C VAL A 597 5.37 -25.24 -5.97
N LYS A 598 5.01 -24.98 -4.71
CA LYS A 598 3.63 -25.00 -4.23
C LYS A 598 3.12 -23.58 -3.94
N GLU A 599 1.80 -23.45 -3.85
CA GLU A 599 1.13 -22.27 -3.35
C GLU A 599 1.30 -22.17 -1.84
N GLU A 600 1.50 -20.95 -1.35
CA GLU A 600 1.42 -20.64 0.09
C GLU A 600 -0.05 -20.70 0.53
N VAL A 601 -0.33 -21.35 1.67
CA VAL A 601 -1.67 -21.49 2.23
C VAL A 601 -1.73 -20.92 3.62
N SER A 602 -2.61 -19.96 3.86
CA SER A 602 -2.75 -19.23 5.13
C SER A 602 -4.16 -19.43 5.70
N THR A 603 -4.24 -19.81 6.98
CA THR A 603 -5.49 -19.86 7.75
C THR A 603 -5.44 -18.79 8.84
N ASN A 604 -6.37 -17.85 8.80
CA ASN A 604 -6.35 -16.66 9.63
C ASN A 604 -7.56 -16.58 10.53
N LEU A 605 -7.33 -16.18 11.77
CA LEU A 605 -8.35 -15.80 12.76
C LEU A 605 -8.10 -14.37 13.20
N ASP A 606 -9.07 -13.49 13.00
CA ASP A 606 -9.10 -12.13 13.52
C ASP A 606 -10.21 -11.94 14.52
N VAL A 607 -9.92 -11.29 15.65
CA VAL A 607 -10.90 -10.93 16.68
C VAL A 607 -10.70 -9.47 17.06
N THR A 608 -11.68 -8.63 16.80
CA THR A 608 -11.62 -7.18 17.03
C THR A 608 -12.72 -6.73 17.95
N PHE A 609 -12.35 -6.07 19.06
CA PHE A 609 -13.25 -5.39 19.98
C PHE A 609 -13.20 -3.90 19.73
N ARG A 610 -14.36 -3.26 19.59
CA ARG A 610 -14.47 -1.82 19.36
C ARG A 610 -15.39 -1.18 20.36
N LYS A 611 -15.00 0.01 20.84
CA LYS A 611 -15.87 0.97 21.51
C LYS A 611 -15.81 2.28 20.70
N PHE A 612 -16.95 2.76 20.25
CA PHE A 612 -17.00 3.87 19.32
C PHE A 612 -17.99 4.99 19.73
N SER A 613 -18.46 4.99 20.96
CA SER A 613 -19.41 6.02 21.46
C SER A 613 -19.00 6.56 22.83
N GLY A 614 -19.38 7.81 23.12
CA GLY A 614 -19.08 8.52 24.36
C GLY A 614 -17.81 9.35 24.28
N MET A 615 -17.22 9.78 25.41
CA MET A 615 -16.03 10.63 25.49
C MET A 615 -14.70 9.90 25.17
N GLY A 616 -14.77 8.71 24.61
CA GLY A 616 -13.56 7.98 24.25
C GLY A 616 -13.92 6.68 23.55
N GLY A 617 -13.03 6.25 22.68
CA GLY A 617 -13.13 5.04 21.88
C GLY A 617 -11.89 4.19 21.98
N TYR A 618 -11.99 2.94 21.56
CA TYR A 618 -10.87 2.06 21.37
C TYR A 618 -11.18 0.96 20.35
N THR A 619 -10.14 0.53 19.67
CA THR A 619 -10.09 -0.69 18.88
C THR A 619 -8.98 -1.58 19.46
N PHE A 620 -9.29 -2.83 19.70
CA PHE A 620 -8.34 -3.82 20.17
C PHE A 620 -8.50 -5.07 19.30
N SER A 621 -7.43 -5.44 18.58
CA SER A 621 -7.42 -6.57 17.65
C SER A 621 -6.39 -7.61 18.07
N PHE A 622 -6.80 -8.87 18.01
CA PHE A 622 -5.93 -10.03 18.07
C PHE A 622 -5.98 -10.75 16.73
N PHE A 623 -4.83 -11.15 16.21
CA PHE A 623 -4.73 -11.96 15.00
C PHE A 623 -3.84 -13.19 15.21
N TYR A 624 -4.19 -14.25 14.50
CA TYR A 624 -3.41 -15.48 14.43
C TYR A 624 -3.48 -16.02 13.00
N ASN A 625 -2.32 -16.25 12.40
CA ASN A 625 -2.14 -16.82 11.08
C ASN A 625 -1.33 -18.12 11.20
N ASP A 626 -1.83 -19.21 10.68
CA ASP A 626 -1.18 -20.51 10.52
C ASP A 626 -0.98 -20.73 9.03
N ALA A 627 0.26 -20.64 8.58
CA ALA A 627 0.62 -20.71 7.17
C ALA A 627 1.40 -22.00 6.89
N SER A 628 1.03 -22.70 5.83
CA SER A 628 1.76 -23.83 5.28
C SER A 628 2.42 -23.44 3.96
N ASP A 629 3.59 -24.00 3.70
CA ASP A 629 4.40 -23.67 2.53
C ASP A 629 4.65 -22.14 2.42
N TYR A 630 4.82 -21.44 3.57
CA TYR A 630 5.12 -20.02 3.65
C TYR A 630 6.46 -19.76 2.99
N ILE A 631 6.49 -18.82 2.03
CA ILE A 631 7.69 -18.48 1.26
C ILE A 631 8.48 -17.44 2.03
N TYR A 632 9.75 -17.67 2.25
CA TYR A 632 10.65 -16.73 2.90
C TYR A 632 12.05 -16.83 2.33
N GLN A 633 12.78 -15.77 2.44
CA GLN A 633 14.18 -15.68 2.07
C GLN A 633 15.02 -15.97 3.31
N SER A 634 15.96 -16.90 3.24
CA SER A 634 16.87 -17.23 4.33
C SER A 634 18.31 -17.10 3.87
N ALA A 635 19.14 -16.53 4.71
CA ALA A 635 20.59 -16.60 4.52
C ALA A 635 21.03 -18.07 4.58
N THR A 636 21.97 -18.44 3.73
CA THR A 636 22.50 -19.81 3.61
C THR A 636 23.77 -20.03 4.44
N GLY A 637 24.51 -18.95 4.74
CA GLY A 637 25.86 -19.00 5.27
C GLY A 637 26.92 -19.10 4.20
N LEU A 638 26.54 -18.99 2.93
CA LEU A 638 27.44 -18.95 1.78
C LEU A 638 27.66 -17.52 1.32
N ILE A 639 28.82 -17.27 0.71
CA ILE A 639 29.19 -16.04 0.01
C ILE A 639 29.35 -16.38 -1.46
N ALA A 640 28.66 -15.67 -2.34
CA ALA A 640 28.84 -15.75 -3.78
C ALA A 640 30.07 -14.92 -4.17
N LEU A 641 31.03 -15.52 -4.83
CA LEU A 641 32.26 -14.86 -5.29
C LEU A 641 31.92 -13.99 -6.51
N SER A 642 32.57 -12.82 -6.63
CA SER A 642 32.50 -12.01 -7.84
C SER A 642 33.48 -12.58 -8.88
N GLU A 643 33.05 -12.70 -10.15
CA GLU A 643 33.94 -13.03 -11.24
C GLU A 643 35.00 -11.93 -11.37
N HIS A 644 36.22 -12.18 -10.89
CA HIS A 644 37.38 -11.39 -11.29
C HIS A 644 37.76 -11.79 -12.70
N GLU A 645 37.72 -10.86 -13.66
CA GLU A 645 38.41 -11.04 -14.93
C GLU A 645 39.90 -11.28 -14.64
N GLU A 646 40.36 -12.53 -14.83
CA GLU A 646 41.78 -12.87 -14.75
C GLU A 646 42.55 -12.04 -15.81
N HIS A 647 43.04 -10.87 -15.46
CA HIS A 647 44.09 -10.22 -16.18
C HIS A 647 45.39 -10.98 -15.89
N GLU A 648 45.80 -11.86 -16.82
CA GLU A 648 47.13 -12.47 -16.82
C GLU A 648 48.21 -11.37 -16.92
N GLU A 649 48.61 -10.79 -15.78
CA GLU A 649 49.89 -10.07 -15.69
C GLU A 649 50.97 -10.99 -15.15
N GLU A 650 51.90 -11.34 -16.03
CA GLU A 650 53.14 -12.05 -15.69
C GLU A 650 53.97 -11.21 -14.70
N GLY A 651 53.90 -11.58 -13.42
CA GLY A 651 55.03 -11.48 -12.49
C GLY A 651 55.10 -10.26 -11.61
N VAL A 652 54.51 -10.30 -10.46
CA VAL A 652 55.14 -9.91 -9.17
C VAL A 652 54.46 -10.71 -8.05
N GLU A 653 55.19 -11.59 -7.36
CA GLU A 653 54.77 -12.20 -6.11
C GLU A 653 54.81 -11.12 -5.02
N GLU A 654 53.72 -10.45 -4.73
CA GLU A 654 53.46 -9.80 -3.47
C GLU A 654 52.22 -10.49 -2.86
N GLU A 655 52.41 -11.19 -1.73
CA GLU A 655 51.39 -11.73 -0.86
C GLU A 655 50.63 -10.53 -0.24
N ALA A 656 49.65 -9.97 -0.96
CA ALA A 656 48.61 -9.19 -0.40
C ALA A 656 47.47 -10.17 -0.01
N GLU A 657 47.11 -10.21 1.24
CA GLU A 657 45.92 -10.87 1.71
C GLU A 657 44.71 -10.11 1.09
N HIS A 658 44.23 -10.53 -0.10
CA HIS A 658 43.01 -10.07 -0.67
C HIS A 658 41.86 -10.76 0.11
N GLU A 659 41.16 -10.03 0.93
CA GLU A 659 39.83 -10.46 1.40
C GLU A 659 38.95 -10.49 0.15
N GLU A 660 38.55 -11.67 -0.30
CA GLU A 660 37.64 -11.85 -1.44
C GLU A 660 36.26 -11.30 -1.02
N GLU A 661 35.91 -10.10 -1.50
CA GLU A 661 34.61 -9.47 -1.26
C GLU A 661 33.54 -10.19 -2.08
N GLY A 662 32.73 -11.03 -1.43
CA GLY A 662 31.60 -11.72 -2.02
C GLY A 662 30.24 -11.27 -1.42
N LEU A 663 29.15 -11.57 -2.09
CA LEU A 663 27.80 -11.27 -1.63
C LEU A 663 27.19 -12.44 -0.86
N PRO A 664 26.58 -12.23 0.35
CA PRO A 664 25.92 -13.30 1.08
C PRO A 664 24.73 -13.87 0.27
N VAL A 665 24.70 -15.21 0.18
CA VAL A 665 23.70 -15.93 -0.61
C VAL A 665 22.41 -16.12 0.19
N TYR A 666 21.32 -15.63 -0.35
CA TYR A 666 19.97 -15.79 0.18
C TYR A 666 19.13 -16.67 -0.73
N TYR A 667 18.48 -17.66 -0.14
CA TYR A 667 17.70 -18.65 -0.86
C TYR A 667 16.22 -18.61 -0.47
N PHE A 668 15.32 -18.52 -1.46
CA PHE A 668 13.89 -18.64 -1.23
C PHE A 668 13.50 -20.07 -0.88
N ARG A 669 12.82 -20.24 0.23
CA ARG A 669 12.38 -21.53 0.78
C ARG A 669 10.91 -21.52 1.13
N GLN A 670 10.34 -22.72 1.28
CA GLN A 670 8.97 -22.91 1.76
C GLN A 670 8.96 -23.74 3.04
N ALA A 671 8.31 -23.23 4.11
CA ALA A 671 8.14 -23.93 5.38
C ALA A 671 6.84 -23.51 6.08
N ASP A 672 6.47 -24.25 7.13
CA ASP A 672 5.30 -23.88 7.93
C ASP A 672 5.62 -22.71 8.86
N ALA A 673 4.79 -21.67 8.84
CA ALA A 673 4.99 -20.47 9.64
C ALA A 673 3.78 -20.11 10.51
N LYS A 674 4.02 -19.41 11.60
CA LYS A 674 2.98 -18.88 12.49
C LYS A 674 3.23 -17.42 12.78
N LEU A 675 2.25 -16.59 12.40
CA LEU A 675 2.28 -15.16 12.68
C LEU A 675 1.13 -14.82 13.63
N TYR A 676 1.40 -14.10 14.71
CA TYR A 676 0.37 -13.70 15.66
C TYR A 676 0.72 -12.40 16.35
N GLY A 677 -0.30 -11.69 16.83
CA GLY A 677 -0.05 -10.43 17.48
C GLY A 677 -1.29 -9.76 18.04
N LEU A 678 -1.03 -8.58 18.60
CA LEU A 678 -2.01 -7.69 19.20
C LEU A 678 -1.83 -6.30 18.62
N GLU A 679 -2.93 -5.66 18.27
CA GLU A 679 -2.98 -4.28 17.85
C GLU A 679 -3.97 -3.54 18.73
N ALA A 680 -3.63 -2.36 19.19
CA ALA A 680 -4.50 -1.56 20.02
C ALA A 680 -4.40 -0.08 19.67
N GLU A 681 -5.51 0.59 19.61
CA GLU A 681 -5.61 2.04 19.54
C GLU A 681 -6.77 2.51 20.41
N GLY A 682 -6.66 3.71 20.92
CA GLY A 682 -7.74 4.30 21.69
C GLY A 682 -7.50 5.75 21.99
N PHE A 683 -8.56 6.46 22.34
CA PHE A 683 -8.49 7.86 22.71
C PHE A 683 -9.50 8.19 23.80
N ILE A 684 -9.23 9.32 24.45
CA ILE A 684 -10.15 9.96 25.39
C ILE A 684 -10.17 11.48 25.14
N ASP A 685 -11.36 12.04 25.01
CA ASP A 685 -11.60 13.47 24.95
C ASP A 685 -11.61 14.00 26.39
N VAL A 686 -10.49 14.61 26.79
CA VAL A 686 -10.34 15.21 28.13
C VAL A 686 -11.21 16.45 28.26
N THR A 687 -11.32 17.21 27.18
CA THR A 687 -12.25 18.33 27.01
C THR A 687 -12.73 18.33 25.57
N ASN A 688 -13.63 19.24 25.18
CA ASN A 688 -14.08 19.35 23.79
C ASN A 688 -12.94 19.67 22.79
N ASN A 689 -11.83 20.19 23.29
CA ASN A 689 -10.70 20.65 22.47
C ASN A 689 -9.41 19.87 22.74
N LEU A 690 -9.39 18.96 23.72
CA LEU A 690 -8.21 18.25 24.11
C LEU A 690 -8.45 16.75 24.13
N ARG A 691 -7.73 16.02 23.29
CA ARG A 691 -7.76 14.57 23.14
C ARG A 691 -6.40 13.97 23.50
N VAL A 692 -6.42 12.85 24.17
CA VAL A 692 -5.27 11.95 24.35
C VAL A 692 -5.55 10.68 23.59
N SER A 693 -4.67 10.33 22.67
CA SER A 693 -4.68 9.08 21.90
C SER A 693 -3.52 8.19 22.30
N LEU A 694 -3.76 6.89 22.28
CA LEU A 694 -2.77 5.85 22.54
C LEU A 694 -2.84 4.80 21.43
N PHE A 695 -1.71 4.26 21.04
CA PHE A 695 -1.67 3.11 20.14
C PHE A 695 -0.49 2.19 20.52
N GLY A 696 -0.55 0.96 20.05
CA GLY A 696 0.55 0.03 20.17
C GLY A 696 0.27 -1.26 19.41
N ASP A 697 1.32 -1.96 19.07
CA ASP A 697 1.29 -3.26 18.42
C ASP A 697 2.44 -4.15 18.88
N TYR A 698 2.17 -5.44 18.82
CA TYR A 698 3.13 -6.49 19.11
C TYR A 698 2.93 -7.62 18.13
N ILE A 699 3.95 -7.96 17.37
CA ILE A 699 3.93 -8.92 16.29
C ILE A 699 5.02 -9.97 16.54
N ARG A 700 4.69 -11.23 16.29
CA ARG A 700 5.63 -12.36 16.32
C ARG A 700 5.38 -13.22 15.09
N ALA A 701 6.46 -13.63 14.47
CA ALA A 701 6.44 -14.57 13.37
C ALA A 701 7.53 -15.62 13.55
N LYS A 702 7.20 -16.90 13.34
CA LYS A 702 8.10 -18.02 13.53
C LYS A 702 7.96 -19.02 12.40
N ILE A 703 9.08 -19.58 11.99
CA ILE A 703 9.19 -20.76 11.13
C ILE A 703 9.80 -21.88 11.96
N ASP A 704 9.09 -23.01 12.12
CA ASP A 704 9.50 -24.11 13.00
C ASP A 704 9.91 -23.61 14.41
N SER A 705 11.20 -23.55 14.70
CA SER A 705 11.76 -23.07 15.97
C SER A 705 12.45 -21.72 15.87
N GLU A 706 12.62 -21.17 14.68
CA GLU A 706 13.34 -19.94 14.40
C GLU A 706 12.39 -18.75 14.28
N ASP A 707 12.89 -17.54 14.50
CA ASP A 707 12.15 -16.31 14.24
C ASP A 707 12.30 -15.92 12.76
N LEU A 708 11.27 -15.35 12.15
CA LEU A 708 11.33 -14.80 10.79
C LEU A 708 12.14 -13.50 10.78
N PRO A 709 12.86 -13.20 9.69
CA PRO A 709 13.62 -11.96 9.57
C PRO A 709 12.71 -10.72 9.49
N ARG A 710 13.26 -9.57 9.86
CA ARG A 710 12.66 -8.24 9.75
C ARG A 710 11.28 -8.10 10.41
N ILE A 711 11.04 -8.85 11.50
CA ILE A 711 9.80 -8.72 12.28
C ILE A 711 9.88 -7.50 13.20
N PRO A 712 8.90 -6.57 13.10
CA PRO A 712 8.96 -5.33 13.87
C PRO A 712 8.94 -5.57 15.39
N PRO A 713 9.64 -4.73 16.19
CA PRO A 713 9.61 -4.79 17.65
C PRO A 713 8.24 -4.37 18.23
N LEU A 714 8.04 -4.57 19.53
CA LEU A 714 6.93 -3.97 20.27
C LEU A 714 6.99 -2.44 20.14
N ARG A 715 5.86 -1.83 19.82
CA ARG A 715 5.75 -0.38 19.67
C ARG A 715 4.60 0.17 20.52
N LEU A 716 4.84 1.31 21.19
CA LEU A 716 3.85 2.04 21.98
C LEU A 716 3.91 3.52 21.63
N GLY A 717 2.78 4.13 21.36
CA GLY A 717 2.70 5.55 21.07
C GLY A 717 1.59 6.27 21.81
N SER A 718 1.79 7.57 22.04
CA SER A 718 0.80 8.47 22.64
C SER A 718 0.84 9.82 21.95
N THR A 719 -0.35 10.38 21.69
CA THR A 719 -0.50 11.71 21.10
C THR A 719 -1.43 12.55 21.95
N LEU A 720 -0.99 13.76 22.29
CA LEU A 720 -1.82 14.82 22.87
C LEU A 720 -2.22 15.80 21.77
N SER A 721 -3.50 15.88 21.46
CA SER A 721 -4.07 16.72 20.42
C SER A 721 -4.93 17.84 21.01
N TYR A 722 -4.68 19.06 20.60
CA TYR A 722 -5.54 20.20 20.85
C TYR A 722 -6.11 20.70 19.52
N GLN A 723 -7.40 20.91 19.48
CA GLN A 723 -8.10 21.45 18.29
C GLN A 723 -9.21 22.41 18.69
N ASP A 724 -9.21 23.59 18.05
CA ASP A 724 -10.36 24.51 18.04
C ASP A 724 -10.67 24.95 16.61
N GLU A 725 -11.52 25.94 16.41
CA GLU A 725 -11.93 26.43 15.07
C GLU A 725 -10.77 26.98 14.22
N SER A 726 -9.67 27.37 14.82
CA SER A 726 -8.57 28.04 14.13
C SER A 726 -7.20 27.41 14.37
N LEU A 727 -7.04 26.70 15.47
CA LEU A 727 -5.76 26.17 15.91
C LEU A 727 -5.84 24.65 16.10
N SER A 728 -4.93 23.92 15.45
CA SER A 728 -4.67 22.51 15.68
C SER A 728 -3.22 22.35 16.14
N ALA A 729 -2.98 21.55 17.18
CA ALA A 729 -1.65 21.26 17.67
C ALA A 729 -1.58 19.83 18.23
N ASP A 730 -0.54 19.10 17.85
CA ASP A 730 -0.31 17.73 18.28
C ASP A 730 1.11 17.58 18.82
N VAL A 731 1.26 16.79 19.88
CA VAL A 731 2.56 16.31 20.37
C VAL A 731 2.46 14.80 20.52
N SER A 732 3.33 14.06 19.86
CA SER A 732 3.36 12.61 19.88
C SER A 732 4.71 12.08 20.32
N ILE A 733 4.68 11.04 21.15
CA ILE A 733 5.82 10.25 21.57
C ILE A 733 5.57 8.80 21.16
N THR A 734 6.55 8.18 20.53
CA THR A 734 6.50 6.77 20.12
C THR A 734 7.77 6.08 20.59
N TRP A 735 7.61 5.02 21.35
CA TRP A 735 8.69 4.18 21.81
C TRP A 735 8.66 2.85 21.04
N TYR A 736 9.83 2.42 20.61
CA TYR A 736 10.11 1.13 19.99
C TYR A 736 11.02 0.34 20.91
N ASP A 737 10.67 -0.93 21.17
CA ASP A 737 11.49 -1.84 21.99
C ASP A 737 12.72 -2.30 21.21
N GLU A 738 13.67 -2.89 21.92
CA GLU A 738 14.76 -3.63 21.29
C GLU A 738 14.20 -4.84 20.54
N GLN A 739 14.81 -5.21 19.41
CA GLN A 739 14.51 -6.46 18.73
C GLN A 739 15.71 -7.40 18.82
N ASP A 740 15.58 -8.35 19.75
CA ASP A 740 16.56 -9.39 20.06
C ASP A 740 16.18 -10.78 19.54
N LYS A 741 15.02 -10.89 18.87
CA LYS A 741 14.46 -12.11 18.30
C LYS A 741 14.52 -12.05 16.80
N VAL A 742 15.67 -12.41 16.30
CA VAL A 742 16.12 -12.27 14.92
C VAL A 742 16.26 -13.65 14.26
N ALA A 743 16.27 -13.68 12.95
CA ALA A 743 16.62 -14.87 12.16
C ALA A 743 18.13 -15.17 12.24
N SER A 744 18.56 -16.31 11.74
CA SER A 744 19.98 -16.63 11.56
C SER A 744 20.64 -15.58 10.64
N TYR A 745 21.83 -15.12 11.00
CA TYR A 745 22.61 -14.09 10.31
C TYR A 745 21.92 -12.70 10.23
N GLU A 746 20.90 -12.44 11.05
CA GLU A 746 20.25 -11.14 11.16
C GLU A 746 20.75 -10.38 12.42
N THR A 747 21.14 -9.13 12.27
CA THR A 747 21.57 -8.24 13.35
C THR A 747 20.39 -7.79 14.21
N THR A 748 20.63 -7.55 15.50
CA THR A 748 19.66 -6.99 16.45
C THR A 748 19.57 -5.47 16.29
N THR A 749 18.48 -4.85 16.81
CA THR A 749 18.36 -3.39 16.88
C THR A 749 18.03 -2.93 18.30
N ASP A 750 18.61 -1.80 18.71
CA ASP A 750 18.37 -1.18 20.00
C ASP A 750 16.99 -0.51 20.08
N SER A 751 16.50 -0.29 21.29
CA SER A 751 15.29 0.47 21.55
C SER A 751 15.51 1.96 21.34
N TYR A 752 14.50 2.66 20.80
CA TYR A 752 14.57 4.10 20.58
C TYR A 752 13.23 4.81 20.84
N THR A 753 13.27 6.14 20.97
CA THR A 753 12.09 6.96 21.24
C THR A 753 12.03 8.16 20.30
N MET A 754 10.95 8.28 19.55
CA MET A 754 10.67 9.42 18.67
C MET A 754 9.71 10.40 19.34
N LEU A 755 10.06 11.70 19.34
CA LEU A 755 9.21 12.78 19.80
C LEU A 755 8.94 13.73 18.64
N ASP A 756 7.66 13.90 18.30
CA ASP A 756 7.21 14.75 17.19
C ASP A 756 6.21 15.79 17.72
N ALA A 757 6.12 16.93 17.03
CA ALA A 757 5.12 17.95 17.30
C ALA A 757 4.65 18.61 16.02
N SER A 758 3.40 19.05 16.00
CA SER A 758 2.86 19.85 14.89
C SER A 758 1.93 20.94 15.40
N VAL A 759 1.84 22.01 14.63
CA VAL A 759 0.90 23.10 14.83
C VAL A 759 0.42 23.64 13.50
N GLU A 760 -0.87 23.88 13.38
CA GLU A 760 -1.50 24.49 12.22
C GLU A 760 -2.46 25.58 12.68
N TYR A 761 -2.41 26.74 12.02
CA TYR A 761 -3.29 27.86 12.29
C TYR A 761 -4.03 28.27 11.01
N ILE A 762 -5.36 28.20 11.05
CA ILE A 762 -6.25 28.62 9.97
C ILE A 762 -6.49 30.11 10.12
N ILE A 763 -6.12 30.90 9.10
CA ILE A 763 -6.28 32.34 9.04
C ILE A 763 -7.73 32.63 8.65
N PRO A 764 -8.53 33.30 9.51
CA PRO A 764 -9.92 33.61 9.20
C PRO A 764 -10.05 34.46 7.91
N GLY A 765 -10.85 33.98 6.95
CA GLY A 765 -11.05 34.68 5.68
C GLY A 765 -12.18 34.07 4.84
N ASN A 766 -12.26 34.46 3.56
CA ASN A 766 -13.25 33.91 2.62
C ASN A 766 -12.81 32.56 2.05
N TYR A 767 -11.51 32.28 2.16
CA TYR A 767 -10.88 31.02 1.78
C TYR A 767 -10.24 30.41 3.02
N GLU A 768 -10.07 29.12 3.05
CA GLU A 768 -9.33 28.43 4.10
C GLU A 768 -7.85 28.56 3.82
N TRP A 769 -7.20 29.54 4.45
CA TRP A 769 -5.76 29.69 4.37
C TRP A 769 -5.11 29.28 5.67
N SER A 770 -4.26 28.26 5.64
CA SER A 770 -3.53 27.81 6.82
C SER A 770 -2.03 27.99 6.69
N VAL A 771 -1.38 28.15 7.84
CA VAL A 771 0.07 28.08 8.00
C VAL A 771 0.36 27.02 9.05
N TYR A 772 1.38 26.23 8.81
CA TYR A 772 1.73 25.13 9.72
C TYR A 772 3.22 25.00 9.92
N ALA A 773 3.58 24.38 11.05
CA ALA A 773 4.93 23.91 11.34
C ALA A 773 4.86 22.50 11.92
N ARG A 774 5.81 21.67 11.52
CA ARG A 774 6.01 20.31 12.04
C ARG A 774 7.44 20.18 12.52
N ALA A 775 7.63 19.36 13.54
CA ALA A 775 8.95 19.01 14.04
C ALA A 775 8.97 17.49 14.25
N ASN A 776 9.89 16.82 13.61
CA ASN A 776 10.09 15.38 13.71
C ASN A 776 11.43 15.09 14.39
N ASN A 777 11.53 13.98 15.10
CA ASN A 777 12.72 13.57 15.84
C ASN A 777 13.29 14.70 16.71
N LEU A 778 12.44 15.34 17.54
CA LEU A 778 12.85 16.47 18.39
C LEU A 778 13.97 16.12 19.38
N LEU A 779 14.11 14.82 19.72
CA LEU A 779 15.17 14.33 20.60
C LEU A 779 16.51 14.22 19.90
N ASP A 780 16.53 14.25 18.56
CA ASP A 780 17.71 13.99 17.73
C ASP A 780 18.27 12.58 17.99
N GLU A 781 17.34 11.63 18.11
CA GLU A 781 17.60 10.25 18.44
C GLU A 781 18.16 9.52 17.22
N GLU A 782 19.27 8.81 17.38
CA GLU A 782 19.74 7.86 16.40
C GLU A 782 18.85 6.61 16.47
N ALA A 783 18.15 6.30 15.38
CA ALA A 783 17.15 5.25 15.35
C ALA A 783 17.31 4.41 14.09
N ARG A 784 17.45 3.09 14.25
CA ARG A 784 17.56 2.12 13.16
C ARG A 784 16.31 1.27 13.09
N VAL A 785 15.69 1.22 11.91
CA VAL A 785 14.39 0.55 11.71
C VAL A 785 14.63 -0.94 11.50
N HIS A 786 14.19 -1.80 12.41
CA HIS A 786 14.44 -3.25 12.34
C HIS A 786 13.89 -3.93 11.07
N THR A 787 12.79 -3.42 10.52
CA THR A 787 12.19 -3.91 9.27
C THR A 787 12.92 -3.46 8.00
N SER A 788 13.98 -2.65 8.12
CA SER A 788 14.82 -2.22 7.01
C SER A 788 15.80 -3.31 6.58
N PHE A 789 16.05 -3.43 5.29
CA PHE A 789 17.12 -4.26 4.73
C PHE A 789 18.50 -3.64 5.01
N ILE A 790 18.57 -2.30 4.98
CA ILE A 790 19.80 -1.53 5.22
C ILE A 790 19.81 -0.90 6.64
N LYS A 791 19.27 -1.60 7.64
CA LYS A 791 19.20 -1.06 9.03
C LYS A 791 20.57 -0.73 9.62
N ASP A 792 21.61 -1.47 9.20
CA ASP A 792 22.97 -1.26 9.68
C ASP A 792 23.70 -0.15 8.91
N GLN A 793 23.12 0.32 7.78
CA GLN A 793 23.70 1.33 6.87
C GLN A 793 22.91 2.65 6.84
N ALA A 794 21.62 2.67 7.23
CA ALA A 794 20.77 3.86 7.11
C ALA A 794 19.88 4.06 8.36
N PRO A 795 20.30 4.90 9.32
CA PRO A 795 19.44 5.34 10.41
C PRO A 795 18.34 6.30 9.91
N LEU A 796 17.30 6.51 10.75
CA LEU A 796 16.29 7.53 10.49
C LEU A 796 16.89 8.93 10.49
N PRO A 797 16.32 9.88 9.71
CA PRO A 797 16.76 11.27 9.68
C PRO A 797 16.78 11.91 11.07
N GLY A 798 17.71 12.83 11.28
CA GLY A 798 17.85 13.63 12.46
C GLY A 798 16.68 14.57 12.70
N ARG A 799 16.87 15.57 13.60
CA ARG A 799 15.84 16.55 13.92
C ARG A 799 15.45 17.38 12.72
N ASN A 800 14.16 17.32 12.34
CA ASN A 800 13.59 18.06 11.21
C ASN A 800 12.58 19.11 11.65
N PHE A 801 12.61 20.28 11.00
CA PHE A 801 11.57 21.31 11.10
C PHE A 801 11.00 21.56 9.70
N THR A 802 9.70 21.33 9.53
CA THR A 802 8.98 21.64 8.29
C THR A 802 8.05 22.81 8.53
N VAL A 803 8.12 23.84 7.67
CA VAL A 803 7.18 24.97 7.68
C VAL A 803 6.47 25.07 6.34
N GLY A 804 5.18 25.34 6.38
CA GLY A 804 4.39 25.36 5.16
C GLY A 804 3.13 26.23 5.25
N THR A 805 2.50 26.38 4.10
CA THR A 805 1.24 27.09 3.95
C THR A 805 0.34 26.37 2.95
N ARG A 806 -0.95 26.43 3.20
CA ARG A 806 -1.99 25.80 2.36
C ARG A 806 -3.15 26.76 2.15
N LEU A 807 -3.67 26.80 0.94
CA LEU A 807 -4.84 27.56 0.56
C LEU A 807 -5.85 26.62 -0.09
N VAL A 808 -7.06 26.54 0.47
CA VAL A 808 -8.22 25.82 -0.09
C VAL A 808 -9.27 26.84 -0.51
N PHE A 809 -9.84 26.70 -1.71
CA PHE A 809 -10.79 27.66 -2.32
C PHE A 809 -11.88 26.98 -3.13
#